data_0ccba467ec97f210354b7d33214210ce
#
_entry.id   0ccba467ec97f210354b7d33214210ce
#
_cell.length_a   1.000
_cell.length_b   1.000
_cell.length_c   1.000
_cell.angle_alpha   90.00
_cell.angle_beta   90.00
_cell.angle_gamma   90.00
#
_symmetry.space_group_name_H-M   'P 1'
#
loop_
_entity.id
_entity.type
_entity.pdbx_description
1 polymer ?
#
loop_
_entity_poly.entity_id
_entity_poly.type
_entity_poly.pdbx_seq_one_letter_code
_entity_poly.pdbx_strand_id
1 'polypeptide(L)'
;MSEKTRVSHPKELLLPADVEGFDSLAELALDMRSSWNHATDQVWRQLDPVLWALTQNPWAVLQTVSREKLQRVLVDPAFRENIDNLVQARRDAAEAPAWFQQTWPQSQLSCVAYFSMEFMLSEALPIYSGGLGNVAGDQLKAASDLGVPVIGVGLLYQQGYFRQVIDKNGAQQALYPYNDPGQLPVTPLRKPDGEWLRLEIALPGYSVWLRAWQVQVGRVKLYLLDSNDAANYPAHRGITSELYGGGPELRLKQELLLGIGGWRLLAALGIAPEVCHLNEGHAGFAVVERARSFMEDNGLTFEAALAVTRAGNLFTTHTAVAAGFDRFAPALIEQYLGGYAERRLGITCHDLLALGRQNPNDASEPFNMAYLAIRGSGAVNGVSRLHGRVSRHLFEPLFPHWPTEEVPVGHVTNGVHMPTWDSAPADELWTEVCGKDRWLGTVETLEQDIRRVSDARLWKFRTEASMSLVEYARERLSRQLAASGAPPEAVDAAKHLLDCNTLTLGFARRFASYKRPNLLLHDPERLLRLLTNPQRPVQLIIAGKAHPADQAGQALIQQWTHFIRRPEVRPHAIFLSDYDMHLTEQLVQGVDVWLNTPRRPWEACGTSGMKVLVNGGMNLSELDGWWAEAYTPEVGWALGDGLEHDHDPAWDAIEAQALYDLLEREVIPEFYTRDEQGIPTAWVARMRESMARLTPHFSTNRAVCEYTEQHYLPAASAYRERAAEKGAVGEDIVNWRHALELKWTSIRFGEVRLETDAGQHVFEVQVYLDDLDPEAVRVELYANGVDGSARERVEMQRVRQLVGAANGYAYRASVRAARPATDYTVRLIPHRDGVAVPLEDAHILWQR
;
A
#
# COMPACT_ATOMS: atom_id res chain seq x y z
N MET A 1 23.50 6.12 36.53
CA MET A 1 22.94 4.74 36.64
C MET A 1 21.47 4.88 36.36
N SER A 2 21.09 4.62 35.11
CA SER A 2 19.70 4.68 34.64
C SER A 2 19.02 3.39 35.11
N GLU A 3 18.02 3.51 35.96
CA GLU A 3 17.10 2.41 36.26
C GLU A 3 16.41 1.99 34.94
N LYS A 4 16.75 0.80 34.47
CA LYS A 4 16.02 0.15 33.35
C LYS A 4 14.59 -0.08 33.84
N THR A 5 13.67 0.72 33.32
CA THR A 5 12.24 0.53 33.51
C THR A 5 11.89 -0.84 32.93
N ARG A 6 11.69 -1.85 33.77
CA ARG A 6 11.16 -3.15 33.35
C ARG A 6 9.77 -2.90 32.72
N VAL A 7 9.64 -3.18 31.45
CA VAL A 7 8.32 -3.24 30.81
C VAL A 7 7.62 -4.48 31.35
N SER A 8 6.73 -4.30 32.32
CA SER A 8 5.96 -5.43 32.87
C SER A 8 4.94 -5.90 31.85
N HIS A 9 5.08 -7.15 31.40
CA HIS A 9 4.09 -7.82 30.57
C HIS A 9 2.84 -8.18 31.38
N PRO A 10 1.61 -8.00 30.85
CA PRO A 10 0.40 -8.37 31.58
C PRO A 10 0.27 -9.88 31.89
N LYS A 11 1.17 -10.70 31.35
CA LYS A 11 1.22 -12.16 31.51
C LYS A 11 2.43 -12.65 32.31
N GLU A 12 3.15 -11.78 33.02
CA GLU A 12 4.30 -12.20 33.86
C GLU A 12 3.98 -13.34 34.84
N LEU A 13 2.72 -13.50 35.21
CA LEU A 13 2.27 -14.58 36.10
C LEU A 13 2.16 -15.98 35.44
N LEU A 14 2.12 -16.05 34.11
CA LEU A 14 1.94 -17.30 33.37
C LEU A 14 3.19 -17.74 32.59
N LEU A 15 4.08 -16.80 32.32
CA LEU A 15 5.32 -17.07 31.57
C LEU A 15 6.43 -17.49 32.52
N PRO A 16 7.34 -18.37 32.11
CA PRO A 16 8.50 -18.77 32.91
C PRO A 16 9.60 -17.68 32.88
N ALA A 17 9.22 -16.44 33.19
CA ALA A 17 10.10 -15.27 33.13
C ALA A 17 11.28 -15.31 34.13
N ASP A 18 11.23 -16.21 35.13
CA ASP A 18 12.31 -16.49 36.04
C ASP A 18 13.37 -17.46 35.49
N VAL A 19 13.15 -18.04 34.33
CA VAL A 19 14.13 -18.88 33.63
C VAL A 19 15.17 -17.97 32.97
N GLU A 20 16.44 -18.21 33.32
CA GLU A 20 17.56 -17.43 32.76
C GLU A 20 17.64 -17.60 31.22
N GLY A 21 17.67 -16.48 30.49
CA GLY A 21 17.62 -16.44 29.02
C GLY A 21 16.22 -16.31 28.43
N PHE A 22 15.15 -16.35 29.23
CA PHE A 22 13.78 -16.09 28.74
C PHE A 22 13.63 -14.70 28.14
N ASP A 23 14.22 -13.65 28.77
CA ASP A 23 14.11 -12.26 28.29
C ASP A 23 14.69 -12.09 26.88
N SER A 24 15.78 -12.82 26.54
CA SER A 24 16.38 -12.82 25.22
C SER A 24 15.43 -13.44 24.17
N LEU A 25 14.78 -14.55 24.50
CA LEU A 25 13.76 -15.16 23.63
C LEU A 25 12.54 -14.27 23.48
N ALA A 26 12.07 -13.62 24.55
CA ALA A 26 10.94 -12.69 24.49
C ALA A 26 11.25 -11.45 23.61
N GLU A 27 12.47 -10.93 23.69
CA GLU A 27 12.96 -9.83 22.84
C GLU A 27 12.91 -10.22 21.37
N LEU A 28 13.35 -11.43 21.01
CA LEU A 28 13.28 -11.92 19.63
C LEU A 28 11.84 -12.20 19.18
N ALA A 29 11.00 -12.78 20.04
CA ALA A 29 9.63 -13.17 19.71
C ALA A 29 8.68 -11.98 19.49
N LEU A 30 8.96 -10.84 20.12
CA LEU A 30 8.15 -9.62 20.04
C LEU A 30 8.59 -8.64 18.95
N ASP A 31 9.67 -8.97 18.22
CA ASP A 31 10.14 -8.15 17.11
C ASP A 31 9.72 -8.77 15.77
N MET A 32 8.92 -8.04 14.98
CA MET A 32 8.48 -8.46 13.66
C MET A 32 9.63 -8.67 12.67
N ARG A 33 10.85 -8.24 13.00
CA ARG A 33 12.04 -8.54 12.18
C ARG A 33 12.23 -10.03 11.95
N SER A 34 11.76 -10.88 12.87
CA SER A 34 11.71 -12.33 12.69
C SER A 34 10.95 -12.79 11.45
N SER A 35 10.04 -11.96 10.90
CA SER A 35 9.26 -12.29 9.70
C SER A 35 10.03 -12.10 8.39
N TRP A 36 11.22 -11.52 8.42
CA TRP A 36 12.10 -11.38 7.24
C TRP A 36 13.57 -11.69 7.54
N ASN A 37 13.88 -12.10 8.75
CA ASN A 37 15.19 -12.59 9.14
C ASN A 37 15.10 -14.06 9.58
N HIS A 38 15.19 -14.96 8.61
CA HIS A 38 15.03 -16.41 8.80
C HIS A 38 16.09 -17.06 9.70
N ALA A 39 17.12 -16.31 10.12
CA ALA A 39 18.11 -16.82 11.08
C ALA A 39 17.49 -17.20 12.44
N THR A 40 16.33 -16.61 12.79
CA THR A 40 15.61 -16.91 14.04
C THR A 40 14.74 -18.17 13.97
N ASP A 41 14.39 -18.66 12.77
CA ASP A 41 13.44 -19.77 12.56
C ASP A 41 13.82 -21.05 13.28
N GLN A 42 15.14 -21.35 13.31
CA GLN A 42 15.64 -22.56 13.99
C GLN A 42 15.39 -22.53 15.49
N VAL A 43 15.39 -21.34 16.11
CA VAL A 43 15.09 -21.19 17.55
C VAL A 43 13.68 -21.69 17.83
N TRP A 44 12.70 -21.26 17.03
CA TRP A 44 11.31 -21.60 17.22
C TRP A 44 11.01 -23.06 16.86
N ARG A 45 11.64 -23.59 15.82
CA ARG A 45 11.55 -25.00 15.44
C ARG A 45 12.11 -25.94 16.52
N GLN A 46 13.16 -25.52 17.21
CA GLN A 46 13.72 -26.36 18.32
C GLN A 46 12.80 -26.32 19.55
N LEU A 47 12.12 -25.20 19.80
CA LEU A 47 11.17 -25.07 20.90
C LEU A 47 9.86 -25.84 20.63
N ASP A 48 9.23 -25.65 19.48
CA ASP A 48 8.04 -26.39 19.08
C ASP A 48 7.91 -26.43 17.54
N PRO A 49 8.40 -27.50 16.87
CA PRO A 49 8.36 -27.57 15.41
C PRO A 49 6.94 -27.67 14.83
N VAL A 50 5.99 -28.24 15.57
CA VAL A 50 4.61 -28.40 15.11
C VAL A 50 3.86 -27.07 15.16
N LEU A 51 3.91 -26.40 16.30
CA LEU A 51 3.24 -25.13 16.46
C LEU A 51 3.88 -24.05 15.58
N TRP A 52 5.20 -24.05 15.42
CA TRP A 52 5.91 -23.18 14.49
C TRP A 52 5.43 -23.37 13.05
N ALA A 53 5.39 -24.60 12.57
CA ALA A 53 4.93 -24.91 11.21
C ALA A 53 3.46 -24.52 10.96
N LEU A 54 2.62 -24.52 12.01
CA LEU A 54 1.20 -24.17 11.91
C LEU A 54 0.93 -22.67 11.99
N THR A 55 1.73 -21.93 12.76
CA THR A 55 1.39 -20.55 13.14
C THR A 55 2.38 -19.50 12.68
N GLN A 56 3.65 -19.87 12.46
CA GLN A 56 4.75 -18.92 12.23
C GLN A 56 4.75 -17.77 13.28
N ASN A 57 4.28 -18.08 14.51
CA ASN A 57 4.15 -17.13 15.59
C ASN A 57 5.16 -17.44 16.74
N PRO A 58 6.30 -16.75 16.79
CA PRO A 58 7.31 -16.94 17.82
C PRO A 58 6.77 -16.76 19.25
N TRP A 59 5.87 -15.78 19.41
CA TRP A 59 5.30 -15.47 20.72
C TRP A 59 4.37 -16.57 21.20
N ALA A 60 3.54 -17.14 20.32
CA ALA A 60 2.69 -18.29 20.65
C ALA A 60 3.52 -19.52 21.01
N VAL A 61 4.61 -19.79 20.28
CA VAL A 61 5.56 -20.88 20.61
C VAL A 61 6.14 -20.66 22.00
N LEU A 62 6.63 -19.47 22.31
CA LEU A 62 7.23 -19.15 23.61
C LEU A 62 6.25 -19.25 24.78
N GLN A 63 4.97 -18.95 24.54
CA GLN A 63 3.92 -19.05 25.56
C GLN A 63 3.44 -20.47 25.85
N THR A 64 3.58 -21.35 24.88
CA THR A 64 3.05 -22.73 24.99
C THR A 64 4.13 -23.77 25.35
N VAL A 65 5.42 -23.42 25.14
CA VAL A 65 6.51 -24.30 25.48
C VAL A 65 6.55 -24.58 27.00
N SER A 66 6.71 -25.85 27.41
CA SER A 66 6.79 -26.19 28.82
C SER A 66 8.08 -25.65 29.45
N ARG A 67 7.95 -25.25 30.74
CA ARG A 67 9.11 -24.77 31.53
C ARG A 67 10.30 -25.77 31.48
N GLU A 68 10.04 -27.05 31.61
CA GLU A 68 11.06 -28.08 31.57
C GLU A 68 11.78 -28.15 30.23
N LYS A 69 11.04 -28.04 29.12
CA LYS A 69 11.64 -28.00 27.79
C LYS A 69 12.46 -26.73 27.60
N LEU A 70 11.96 -25.60 28.03
CA LEU A 70 12.64 -24.31 27.94
C LEU A 70 13.96 -24.34 28.73
N GLN A 71 13.93 -24.81 29.98
CA GLN A 71 15.13 -24.95 30.81
C GLN A 71 16.15 -25.89 30.16
N ARG A 72 15.69 -27.03 29.62
CA ARG A 72 16.56 -27.99 28.94
C ARG A 72 17.28 -27.40 27.75
N VAL A 73 16.57 -26.66 26.92
CA VAL A 73 17.10 -26.05 25.69
C VAL A 73 18.04 -24.88 26.04
N LEU A 74 17.72 -24.07 27.04
CA LEU A 74 18.56 -22.94 27.48
C LEU A 74 19.83 -23.35 28.23
N VAL A 75 19.93 -24.60 28.72
CA VAL A 75 21.17 -25.14 29.30
C VAL A 75 22.18 -25.58 28.22
N ASP A 76 21.71 -25.84 26.99
CA ASP A 76 22.59 -26.14 25.86
C ASP A 76 23.41 -24.88 25.49
N PRO A 77 24.76 -24.95 25.61
CA PRO A 77 25.60 -23.79 25.35
C PRO A 77 25.50 -23.28 23.91
N ALA A 78 25.37 -24.19 22.94
CA ALA A 78 25.28 -23.82 21.52
C ALA A 78 23.97 -23.07 21.22
N PHE A 79 22.86 -23.52 21.82
CA PHE A 79 21.58 -22.84 21.69
C PHE A 79 21.61 -21.44 22.34
N ARG A 80 22.23 -21.34 23.50
CA ARG A 80 22.39 -20.11 24.26
C ARG A 80 23.22 -19.08 23.48
N GLU A 81 24.39 -19.52 22.98
CA GLU A 81 25.27 -18.69 22.16
C GLU A 81 24.55 -18.19 20.89
N ASN A 82 23.76 -19.05 20.24
CA ASN A 82 22.97 -18.66 19.07
C ASN A 82 21.96 -17.56 19.41
N ILE A 83 21.20 -17.68 20.50
CA ILE A 83 20.26 -16.65 20.94
C ILE A 83 20.99 -15.34 21.26
N ASP A 84 22.08 -15.39 22.00
CA ASP A 84 22.83 -14.21 22.37
C ASP A 84 23.40 -13.48 21.13
N ASN A 85 23.87 -14.23 20.12
CA ASN A 85 24.29 -13.68 18.83
C ASN A 85 23.14 -13.04 18.06
N LEU A 86 21.95 -13.66 18.03
CA LEU A 86 20.76 -13.11 17.36
C LEU A 86 20.27 -11.83 18.03
N VAL A 87 20.25 -11.79 19.36
CA VAL A 87 19.87 -10.59 20.12
C VAL A 87 20.89 -9.46 19.89
N GLN A 88 22.19 -9.80 19.89
CA GLN A 88 23.21 -8.78 19.64
C GLN A 88 23.11 -8.24 18.21
N ALA A 89 22.99 -9.12 17.21
CA ALA A 89 22.80 -8.72 15.80
C ALA A 89 21.55 -7.83 15.61
N ARG A 90 20.47 -8.12 16.34
CA ARG A 90 19.26 -7.28 16.33
C ARG A 90 19.54 -5.88 16.91
N ARG A 91 20.24 -5.81 18.03
CA ARG A 91 20.57 -4.52 18.68
C ARG A 91 21.53 -3.71 17.83
N ASP A 92 22.56 -4.33 17.30
CA ASP A 92 23.52 -3.69 16.40
C ASP A 92 22.79 -3.13 15.14
N ALA A 93 21.89 -3.91 14.55
CA ALA A 93 21.10 -3.48 13.41
C ALA A 93 20.15 -2.32 13.76
N ALA A 94 19.69 -2.21 15.02
CA ALA A 94 18.83 -1.10 15.46
C ALA A 94 19.59 0.21 15.66
N GLU A 95 20.87 0.14 16.00
CA GLU A 95 21.71 1.30 16.36
C GLU A 95 22.62 1.77 15.21
N ALA A 96 22.99 0.88 14.28
CA ALA A 96 23.90 1.20 13.18
C ALA A 96 23.31 2.29 12.25
N PRO A 97 24.11 3.26 11.78
CA PRO A 97 23.66 4.21 10.77
C PRO A 97 23.24 3.46 9.50
N ALA A 98 22.01 3.68 9.05
CA ALA A 98 21.46 3.11 7.83
C ALA A 98 21.47 4.11 6.67
N TRP A 99 20.91 3.74 5.52
CA TRP A 99 20.88 4.57 4.31
C TRP A 99 20.44 6.02 4.61
N PHE A 100 19.37 6.21 5.37
CA PHE A 100 18.85 7.56 5.64
C PHE A 100 19.87 8.42 6.40
N GLN A 101 20.50 7.90 7.46
CA GLN A 101 21.50 8.64 8.24
C GLN A 101 22.78 8.89 7.46
N GLN A 102 23.14 7.99 6.55
CA GLN A 102 24.32 8.10 5.71
C GLN A 102 24.11 9.09 4.57
N THR A 103 22.94 9.06 3.92
CA THR A 103 22.61 9.91 2.77
C THR A 103 22.21 11.33 3.21
N TRP A 104 21.48 11.44 4.32
CA TRP A 104 20.90 12.69 4.82
C TRP A 104 21.34 13.03 6.26
N PRO A 105 22.68 13.08 6.56
CA PRO A 105 23.18 13.20 7.93
C PRO A 105 22.78 14.49 8.64
N GLN A 106 22.36 15.51 7.89
CA GLN A 106 21.90 16.79 8.45
C GLN A 106 20.37 16.97 8.34
N SER A 107 19.65 15.92 7.97
CA SER A 107 18.19 15.99 7.88
C SER A 107 17.59 16.29 9.25
N GLN A 108 16.62 17.18 9.24
CA GLN A 108 15.82 17.50 10.43
C GLN A 108 14.53 16.66 10.49
N LEU A 109 14.28 15.80 9.52
CA LEU A 109 13.12 14.91 9.56
C LEU A 109 13.26 13.95 10.72
N SER A 110 12.39 14.08 11.71
CA SER A 110 12.42 13.28 12.94
C SER A 110 11.34 12.21 12.98
N CYS A 111 10.20 12.45 12.30
CA CYS A 111 9.08 11.51 12.35
C CYS A 111 8.11 11.66 11.18
N VAL A 112 7.81 10.53 10.55
CA VAL A 112 6.70 10.35 9.60
C VAL A 112 5.66 9.44 10.25
N ALA A 113 4.43 9.91 10.46
CA ALA A 113 3.32 9.09 10.94
C ALA A 113 2.55 8.52 9.74
N TYR A 114 2.59 7.20 9.59
CA TYR A 114 1.97 6.44 8.50
C TYR A 114 0.67 5.80 9.00
N PHE A 115 -0.48 6.31 8.53
CA PHE A 115 -1.80 5.87 8.95
C PHE A 115 -2.38 4.88 7.94
N SER A 116 -2.80 3.71 8.42
CA SER A 116 -3.47 2.70 7.59
C SER A 116 -4.47 1.86 8.38
N MET A 117 -5.56 1.44 7.73
CA MET A 117 -6.54 0.50 8.31
C MET A 117 -5.97 -0.91 8.48
N GLU A 118 -4.97 -1.28 7.69
CA GLU A 118 -4.40 -2.64 7.69
C GLU A 118 -2.89 -2.63 7.50
N PHE A 119 -2.21 -3.60 8.14
CA PHE A 119 -0.77 -3.83 8.00
C PHE A 119 -0.50 -5.34 7.87
N MET A 120 0.08 -5.77 6.76
CA MET A 120 0.52 -7.15 6.54
C MET A 120 2.00 -7.28 6.91
N LEU A 121 2.28 -7.57 8.17
CA LEU A 121 3.64 -7.73 8.69
C LEU A 121 4.05 -9.19 8.83
N SER A 122 3.16 -10.00 9.36
CA SER A 122 3.36 -11.43 9.62
C SER A 122 2.00 -12.10 9.81
N GLU A 123 1.91 -13.39 9.53
CA GLU A 123 0.71 -14.17 9.87
C GLU A 123 0.46 -14.23 11.39
N ALA A 124 1.52 -14.01 12.19
CA ALA A 124 1.39 -13.88 13.64
C ALA A 124 0.56 -12.67 14.10
N LEU A 125 0.35 -11.68 13.22
CA LEU A 125 -0.43 -10.46 13.47
C LEU A 125 -1.46 -10.27 12.35
N PRO A 126 -2.63 -10.93 12.39
CA PRO A 126 -3.60 -10.97 11.28
C PRO A 126 -4.48 -9.71 11.25
N ILE A 127 -3.90 -8.56 10.98
CA ILE A 127 -4.57 -7.25 10.86
C ILE A 127 -4.54 -6.72 9.42
N TYR A 128 -4.71 -7.59 8.45
CA TYR A 128 -4.69 -7.29 7.02
C TYR A 128 -5.75 -8.08 6.25
N SER A 129 -6.08 -7.62 5.06
CA SER A 129 -6.96 -8.34 4.12
C SER A 129 -6.36 -8.51 2.73
N GLY A 130 -5.53 -7.58 2.27
CA GLY A 130 -5.05 -7.59 0.90
C GLY A 130 -3.87 -6.68 0.59
N GLY A 131 -3.86 -6.15 -0.64
CA GLY A 131 -2.73 -5.40 -1.20
C GLY A 131 -2.39 -4.11 -0.46
N LEU A 132 -3.39 -3.42 0.09
CA LEU A 132 -3.18 -2.19 0.86
C LEU A 132 -2.39 -2.48 2.13
N GLY A 133 -2.74 -3.55 2.86
CA GLY A 133 -2.00 -3.99 4.03
C GLY A 133 -0.59 -4.48 3.69
N ASN A 134 -0.42 -5.13 2.52
CA ASN A 134 0.91 -5.50 2.04
C ASN A 134 1.82 -4.28 1.87
N VAL A 135 1.32 -3.24 1.20
CA VAL A 135 2.09 -2.00 1.00
C VAL A 135 2.44 -1.37 2.34
N ALA A 136 1.48 -1.26 3.28
CA ALA A 136 1.70 -0.68 4.60
C ALA A 136 2.72 -1.48 5.43
N GLY A 137 2.62 -2.81 5.43
CA GLY A 137 3.56 -3.68 6.14
C GLY A 137 4.98 -3.62 5.57
N ASP A 138 5.10 -3.72 4.25
CA ASP A 138 6.37 -3.67 3.55
C ASP A 138 7.02 -2.28 3.69
N GLN A 139 6.22 -1.20 3.72
CA GLN A 139 6.70 0.17 3.98
C GLN A 139 7.39 0.28 5.33
N LEU A 140 6.81 -0.28 6.41
CA LEU A 140 7.42 -0.24 7.74
C LEU A 140 8.69 -1.09 7.80
N LYS A 141 8.72 -2.27 7.15
CA LYS A 141 9.90 -3.12 7.09
C LYS A 141 11.06 -2.44 6.37
N ALA A 142 10.79 -1.91 5.18
CA ALA A 142 11.82 -1.20 4.40
C ALA A 142 12.27 0.10 5.09
N ALA A 143 11.36 0.86 5.73
CA ALA A 143 11.73 2.02 6.54
C ALA A 143 12.64 1.64 7.70
N SER A 144 12.38 0.48 8.34
CA SER A 144 13.27 -0.08 9.37
C SER A 144 14.66 -0.38 8.82
N ASP A 145 14.74 -1.06 7.69
CA ASP A 145 16.02 -1.46 7.08
C ASP A 145 16.83 -0.25 6.60
N LEU A 146 16.16 0.76 6.06
CA LEU A 146 16.77 1.99 5.55
C LEU A 146 17.01 3.06 6.62
N GLY A 147 16.51 2.87 7.84
CA GLY A 147 16.63 3.85 8.94
C GLY A 147 15.79 5.10 8.77
N VAL A 148 14.76 5.09 7.91
CA VAL A 148 13.82 6.21 7.75
C VAL A 148 12.93 6.31 8.98
N PRO A 149 12.74 7.48 9.59
CA PRO A 149 12.04 7.63 10.87
C PRO A 149 10.50 7.57 10.68
N VAL A 150 9.98 6.42 10.31
CA VAL A 150 8.55 6.15 10.15
C VAL A 150 7.98 5.48 11.37
N ILE A 151 6.78 5.84 11.76
CA ILE A 151 5.94 5.10 12.73
C ILE A 151 4.61 4.77 12.06
N GLY A 152 4.09 3.58 12.33
CA GLY A 152 2.76 3.17 11.87
C GLY A 152 1.68 3.50 12.90
N VAL A 153 0.47 3.82 12.43
CA VAL A 153 -0.73 3.97 13.25
C VAL A 153 -1.87 3.19 12.61
N GLY A 154 -2.48 2.28 13.37
CA GLY A 154 -3.55 1.41 12.89
C GLY A 154 -4.53 1.00 13.98
N LEU A 155 -5.34 -0.02 13.68
CA LEU A 155 -6.31 -0.60 14.60
C LEU A 155 -5.94 -2.06 14.89
N LEU A 156 -6.14 -2.49 16.13
CA LEU A 156 -6.03 -3.89 16.51
C LEU A 156 -7.40 -4.55 16.44
N TYR A 157 -7.55 -5.49 15.51
CA TYR A 157 -8.82 -6.16 15.29
C TYR A 157 -8.96 -7.43 16.11
N GLN A 158 -10.10 -7.57 16.78
CA GLN A 158 -10.40 -8.73 17.62
C GLN A 158 -10.58 -10.02 16.79
N GLN A 159 -11.06 -9.90 15.55
CA GLN A 159 -11.31 -11.01 14.63
C GLN A 159 -10.57 -10.82 13.30
N GLY A 160 -10.17 -9.58 12.97
CA GLY A 160 -9.45 -9.24 11.75
C GLY A 160 -10.27 -9.48 10.49
N TYR A 161 -9.61 -10.03 9.46
CA TYR A 161 -10.26 -10.57 8.28
C TYR A 161 -10.60 -12.04 8.51
N PHE A 162 -11.59 -12.57 7.80
CA PHE A 162 -12.11 -13.92 8.06
C PHE A 162 -11.12 -15.03 7.65
N ARG A 163 -11.27 -16.20 8.29
CA ARG A 163 -10.67 -17.48 7.86
C ARG A 163 -11.61 -18.18 6.91
N GLN A 164 -11.09 -18.76 5.84
CA GLN A 164 -11.88 -19.40 4.79
C GLN A 164 -11.91 -20.91 4.92
N VAL A 165 -13.10 -21.49 4.84
CA VAL A 165 -13.31 -22.92 4.65
C VAL A 165 -14.13 -23.13 3.38
N ILE A 166 -13.79 -24.14 2.60
CA ILE A 166 -14.57 -24.57 1.44
C ILE A 166 -15.42 -25.79 1.83
N ASP A 167 -16.72 -25.65 1.74
CA ASP A 167 -17.64 -26.71 2.10
C ASP A 167 -17.73 -27.85 1.07
N LYS A 168 -18.53 -28.88 1.39
CA LYS A 168 -18.74 -30.01 0.49
C LYS A 168 -19.34 -29.65 -0.87
N ASN A 169 -20.03 -28.52 -0.97
CA ASN A 169 -20.61 -28.01 -2.22
C ASN A 169 -19.66 -27.08 -2.98
N GLY A 170 -18.43 -26.88 -2.49
CA GLY A 170 -17.45 -26.00 -3.08
C GLY A 170 -17.66 -24.51 -2.77
N ALA A 171 -18.57 -24.20 -1.85
CA ALA A 171 -18.87 -22.83 -1.46
C ALA A 171 -17.96 -22.35 -0.32
N GLN A 172 -17.60 -21.08 -0.36
CA GLN A 172 -16.83 -20.42 0.69
C GLN A 172 -17.69 -20.22 1.95
N GLN A 173 -17.12 -20.56 3.10
CA GLN A 173 -17.63 -20.21 4.42
C GLN A 173 -16.63 -19.30 5.14
N ALA A 174 -17.11 -18.22 5.76
CA ALA A 174 -16.30 -17.31 6.54
C ALA A 174 -16.37 -17.65 8.02
N LEU A 175 -15.20 -17.79 8.67
CA LEU A 175 -15.06 -18.00 10.10
C LEU A 175 -14.29 -16.82 10.72
N TYR A 176 -14.70 -16.41 11.91
CA TYR A 176 -14.14 -15.25 12.61
C TYR A 176 -13.57 -15.66 13.98
N PRO A 177 -12.41 -16.32 14.04
CA PRO A 177 -11.77 -16.66 15.29
C PRO A 177 -11.34 -15.39 16.03
N TYR A 178 -11.38 -15.44 17.36
CA TYR A 178 -10.92 -14.34 18.19
C TYR A 178 -9.40 -14.29 18.26
N ASN A 179 -8.82 -13.15 17.93
CA ASN A 179 -7.41 -12.85 18.06
C ASN A 179 -7.15 -12.33 19.48
N ASP A 180 -6.72 -13.21 20.40
CA ASP A 180 -6.34 -12.80 21.75
C ASP A 180 -5.05 -11.95 21.69
N PRO A 181 -5.08 -10.65 22.04
CA PRO A 181 -3.89 -9.81 22.06
C PRO A 181 -2.73 -10.39 22.87
N GLY A 182 -3.06 -11.23 23.83
CA GLY A 182 -2.05 -11.91 24.62
C GLY A 182 -1.28 -12.98 23.85
N GLN A 183 -1.79 -13.50 22.75
CA GLN A 183 -1.10 -14.47 21.87
C GLN A 183 -0.46 -13.81 20.65
N LEU A 184 -0.73 -12.50 20.47
CA LEU A 184 -0.14 -11.72 19.39
C LEU A 184 1.20 -11.13 19.85
N PRO A 185 2.13 -10.87 18.91
CA PRO A 185 3.42 -10.22 19.21
C PRO A 185 3.24 -8.71 19.41
N VAL A 186 2.43 -8.32 20.38
CA VAL A 186 2.11 -6.94 20.72
C VAL A 186 2.36 -6.68 22.21
N THR A 187 2.75 -5.46 22.56
CA THR A 187 2.94 -5.03 23.93
C THR A 187 1.96 -3.93 24.32
N PRO A 188 1.33 -3.98 25.51
CA PRO A 188 0.43 -2.94 25.93
C PRO A 188 1.19 -1.64 26.22
N LEU A 189 0.64 -0.50 25.80
CA LEU A 189 1.14 0.79 26.20
C LEU A 189 0.62 1.15 27.60
N ARG A 190 1.55 1.54 28.47
CA ARG A 190 1.27 1.90 29.85
C ARG A 190 1.85 3.26 30.17
N LYS A 191 1.20 3.94 31.12
CA LYS A 191 1.72 5.15 31.77
C LYS A 191 2.89 4.80 32.71
N PRO A 192 3.67 5.79 33.15
CA PRO A 192 4.76 5.56 34.11
C PRO A 192 4.33 4.94 35.45
N ASP A 193 3.06 5.12 35.84
CA ASP A 193 2.47 4.52 37.03
C ASP A 193 2.05 3.07 36.88
N GLY A 194 2.22 2.50 35.66
CA GLY A 194 1.85 1.12 35.32
C GLY A 194 0.42 0.96 34.84
N GLU A 195 -0.42 1.99 34.91
CA GLU A 195 -1.78 1.95 34.39
C GLU A 195 -1.81 1.95 32.86
N TRP A 196 -2.87 1.41 32.25
CA TRP A 196 -3.09 1.45 30.82
C TRP A 196 -3.08 2.90 30.31
N LEU A 197 -2.36 3.13 29.20
CA LEU A 197 -2.57 4.33 28.41
C LEU A 197 -3.93 4.20 27.70
N ARG A 198 -4.90 4.96 28.15
CA ARG A 198 -6.25 5.01 27.60
C ARG A 198 -6.53 6.36 26.99
N LEU A 199 -7.21 6.34 25.85
CA LEU A 199 -7.70 7.54 25.19
C LEU A 199 -9.21 7.54 25.20
N GLU A 200 -9.80 8.71 25.41
CA GLU A 200 -11.24 8.90 25.33
C GLU A 200 -11.61 9.58 24.01
N ILE A 201 -12.50 8.96 23.25
CA ILE A 201 -13.10 9.53 22.06
C ILE A 201 -14.58 9.77 22.33
N ALA A 202 -14.97 11.03 22.39
CA ALA A 202 -16.36 11.42 22.55
C ALA A 202 -17.13 11.20 21.25
N LEU A 203 -18.16 10.39 21.31
CA LEU A 203 -19.15 10.16 20.26
C LEU A 203 -20.52 10.65 20.73
N PRO A 204 -21.54 10.77 19.86
CA PRO A 204 -22.86 11.27 20.24
C PRO A 204 -23.50 10.48 21.36
N GLY A 205 -23.63 11.10 22.53
CA GLY A 205 -24.29 10.51 23.71
C GLY A 205 -23.43 9.54 24.54
N TYR A 206 -22.18 9.25 24.15
CA TYR A 206 -21.28 8.35 24.87
C TYR A 206 -19.81 8.60 24.54
N SER A 207 -18.94 8.05 25.36
CA SER A 207 -17.50 8.02 25.09
C SER A 207 -17.03 6.60 24.81
N VAL A 208 -16.04 6.47 23.93
CA VAL A 208 -15.32 5.22 23.67
C VAL A 208 -13.92 5.34 24.20
N TRP A 209 -13.58 4.40 25.09
CA TRP A 209 -12.24 4.27 25.65
C TRP A 209 -11.40 3.34 24.74
N LEU A 210 -10.24 3.82 24.32
CA LEU A 210 -9.29 3.06 23.51
C LEU A 210 -8.07 2.70 24.36
N ARG A 211 -7.70 1.43 24.31
CA ARG A 211 -6.37 0.98 24.73
C ARG A 211 -5.44 1.09 23.54
N ALA A 212 -4.16 1.16 23.83
CA ALA A 212 -3.15 1.21 22.79
C ALA A 212 -2.11 0.10 22.99
N TRP A 213 -1.67 -0.45 21.87
CA TRP A 213 -0.68 -1.51 21.78
C TRP A 213 0.48 -1.08 20.90
N GLN A 214 1.68 -1.59 21.17
CA GLN A 214 2.87 -1.37 20.37
C GLN A 214 3.32 -2.68 19.73
N VAL A 215 3.69 -2.62 18.47
CA VAL A 215 4.40 -3.67 17.72
C VAL A 215 5.79 -3.15 17.39
N GLN A 216 6.83 -3.94 17.70
CA GLN A 216 8.19 -3.63 17.28
C GLN A 216 8.44 -4.19 15.89
N VAL A 217 8.86 -3.36 14.94
CA VAL A 217 9.15 -3.72 13.54
C VAL A 217 10.60 -3.31 13.23
N GLY A 218 11.57 -4.09 13.73
CA GLY A 218 12.98 -3.71 13.69
C GLY A 218 13.24 -2.38 14.40
N ARG A 219 13.60 -1.33 13.66
CA ARG A 219 13.85 0.02 14.21
C ARG A 219 12.58 0.84 14.44
N VAL A 220 11.52 0.55 13.67
CA VAL A 220 10.28 1.34 13.68
C VAL A 220 9.24 0.73 14.60
N LYS A 221 8.20 1.49 14.89
CA LYS A 221 7.10 1.07 15.75
C LYS A 221 5.78 1.20 15.02
N LEU A 222 4.89 0.27 15.27
CA LEU A 222 3.49 0.35 14.89
C LEU A 222 2.65 0.47 16.15
N TYR A 223 1.80 1.48 16.21
CA TYR A 223 0.85 1.69 17.29
C TYR A 223 -0.54 1.30 16.83
N LEU A 224 -1.22 0.48 17.64
CA LEU A 224 -2.54 -0.07 17.33
C LEU A 224 -3.55 0.34 18.41
N LEU A 225 -4.67 0.90 17.97
CA LEU A 225 -5.78 1.27 18.84
C LEU A 225 -6.80 0.12 18.92
N ASP A 226 -7.32 -0.10 20.12
CA ASP A 226 -8.24 -1.19 20.43
C ASP A 226 -9.41 -0.68 21.29
N SER A 227 -10.63 -0.80 20.77
CA SER A 227 -11.85 -0.43 21.51
C SER A 227 -12.32 -1.50 22.50
N ASN A 228 -11.69 -2.68 22.55
CA ASN A 228 -12.04 -3.74 23.48
C ASN A 228 -11.54 -3.45 24.90
N ASP A 229 -12.00 -2.35 25.48
CA ASP A 229 -11.74 -1.97 26.88
C ASP A 229 -12.94 -2.27 27.77
N ALA A 230 -12.71 -2.74 28.99
CA ALA A 230 -13.75 -3.06 29.97
C ALA A 230 -14.63 -1.87 30.35
N ALA A 231 -14.12 -0.64 30.25
CA ALA A 231 -14.86 0.58 30.50
C ALA A 231 -15.92 0.87 29.43
N ASN A 232 -15.81 0.25 28.24
CA ASN A 232 -16.77 0.42 27.16
C ASN A 232 -18.01 -0.46 27.35
N TYR A 233 -19.14 0.07 26.94
CA TYR A 233 -20.34 -0.73 26.75
C TYR A 233 -20.08 -1.86 25.73
N PRO A 234 -20.66 -3.06 25.89
CA PRO A 234 -20.34 -4.19 25.01
C PRO A 234 -20.42 -3.93 23.52
N ALA A 235 -21.43 -3.17 23.05
CA ALA A 235 -21.56 -2.81 21.65
C ALA A 235 -20.41 -1.92 21.15
N HIS A 236 -19.81 -1.12 22.01
CA HIS A 236 -18.71 -0.23 21.63
C HIS A 236 -17.34 -0.93 21.67
N ARG A 237 -17.22 -2.04 22.44
CA ARG A 237 -16.02 -2.89 22.40
C ARG A 237 -15.82 -3.51 21.02
N GLY A 238 -16.90 -3.76 20.27
CA GLY A 238 -16.88 -4.34 18.93
C GLY A 238 -16.57 -3.37 17.80
N ILE A 239 -16.25 -2.08 18.04
CA ILE A 239 -15.90 -1.17 16.96
C ILE A 239 -14.65 -1.65 16.21
N THR A 240 -13.64 -2.16 16.93
CA THR A 240 -12.45 -2.77 16.34
C THR A 240 -12.55 -4.31 16.28
N SER A 241 -13.70 -4.87 15.92
CA SER A 241 -13.85 -6.34 15.80
C SER A 241 -13.35 -6.86 14.46
N GLU A 242 -13.94 -6.46 13.37
CA GLU A 242 -13.66 -6.97 12.03
C GLU A 242 -13.05 -5.89 11.13
N LEU A 243 -12.05 -6.28 10.36
CA LEU A 243 -11.50 -5.44 9.30
C LEU A 243 -12.45 -5.44 8.10
N TYR A 244 -12.93 -4.26 7.70
CA TYR A 244 -13.93 -4.08 6.63
C TYR A 244 -15.28 -4.76 6.86
N GLY A 245 -15.58 -5.08 8.11
CA GLY A 245 -16.87 -5.62 8.49
C GLY A 245 -17.93 -4.53 8.76
N GLY A 246 -19.18 -4.94 8.91
CA GLY A 246 -20.31 -4.10 9.28
C GLY A 246 -20.79 -3.16 8.17
N GLY A 247 -21.70 -2.25 8.56
CA GLY A 247 -22.25 -1.25 7.65
C GLY A 247 -21.51 0.11 7.71
N PRO A 248 -22.01 1.13 6.97
CA PRO A 248 -21.37 2.43 6.86
C PRO A 248 -21.11 3.12 8.21
N GLU A 249 -22.01 2.92 9.19
CA GLU A 249 -21.86 3.52 10.53
C GLU A 249 -20.66 2.93 11.29
N LEU A 250 -20.50 1.59 11.26
CA LEU A 250 -19.33 0.96 11.89
C LEU A 250 -18.05 1.37 11.19
N ARG A 251 -18.08 1.44 9.87
CA ARG A 251 -16.96 1.91 9.05
C ARG A 251 -16.54 3.32 9.43
N LEU A 252 -17.50 4.27 9.52
CA LEU A 252 -17.22 5.63 9.96
C LEU A 252 -16.60 5.65 11.37
N LYS A 253 -17.14 4.87 12.32
CA LYS A 253 -16.56 4.78 13.66
C LYS A 253 -15.10 4.31 13.63
N GLN A 254 -14.79 3.28 12.86
CA GLN A 254 -13.40 2.80 12.70
C GLN A 254 -12.48 3.88 12.15
N GLU A 255 -12.91 4.62 11.14
CA GLU A 255 -12.13 5.70 10.55
C GLU A 255 -11.93 6.89 11.51
N LEU A 256 -12.94 7.20 12.33
CA LEU A 256 -12.80 8.18 13.40
C LEU A 256 -11.79 7.74 14.47
N LEU A 257 -11.84 6.47 14.88
CA LEU A 257 -10.88 5.93 15.84
C LEU A 257 -9.47 5.91 15.27
N LEU A 258 -9.31 5.55 13.99
CA LEU A 258 -8.01 5.57 13.33
C LEU A 258 -7.44 6.99 13.23
N GLY A 259 -8.18 7.92 12.64
CA GLY A 259 -7.69 9.26 12.36
C GLY A 259 -7.59 10.13 13.62
N ILE A 260 -8.72 10.36 14.29
CA ILE A 260 -8.78 11.18 15.50
C ILE A 260 -8.07 10.50 16.67
N GLY A 261 -8.40 9.23 16.92
CA GLY A 261 -7.80 8.45 18.00
C GLY A 261 -6.30 8.27 17.81
N GLY A 262 -5.88 7.97 16.57
CA GLY A 262 -4.47 7.79 16.23
C GLY A 262 -3.65 9.05 16.43
N TRP A 263 -4.13 10.21 15.98
CA TRP A 263 -3.41 11.48 16.21
C TRP A 263 -3.32 11.82 17.71
N ARG A 264 -4.40 11.62 18.47
CA ARG A 264 -4.38 11.80 19.94
C ARG A 264 -3.44 10.86 20.65
N LEU A 265 -3.29 9.62 20.12
CA LEU A 265 -2.30 8.68 20.66
C LEU A 265 -0.89 9.22 20.53
N LEU A 266 -0.53 9.75 19.34
CA LEU A 266 0.79 10.33 19.11
C LEU A 266 1.06 11.49 20.07
N ALA A 267 0.10 12.40 20.26
CA ALA A 267 0.20 13.49 21.21
C ALA A 267 0.38 12.97 22.67
N ALA A 268 -0.37 11.95 23.08
CA ALA A 268 -0.25 11.34 24.41
C ALA A 268 1.11 10.65 24.63
N LEU A 269 1.76 10.21 23.57
CA LEU A 269 3.13 9.64 23.60
C LEU A 269 4.23 10.70 23.48
N GLY A 270 3.87 11.98 23.33
CA GLY A 270 4.83 13.07 23.11
C GLY A 270 5.51 13.01 21.73
N ILE A 271 4.87 12.36 20.75
CA ILE A 271 5.37 12.24 19.39
C ILE A 271 4.73 13.35 18.55
N ALA A 272 5.57 14.16 17.90
CA ALA A 272 5.15 15.28 17.05
C ALA A 272 5.66 15.06 15.61
N PRO A 273 4.93 14.36 14.75
CA PRO A 273 5.37 14.09 13.38
C PRO A 273 5.37 15.35 12.53
N GLU A 274 6.45 15.58 11.77
CA GLU A 274 6.45 16.59 10.73
C GLU A 274 5.59 16.16 9.52
N VAL A 275 5.59 14.87 9.21
CA VAL A 275 4.85 14.32 8.07
C VAL A 275 3.75 13.37 8.56
N CYS A 276 2.55 13.53 7.98
CA CYS A 276 1.43 12.60 8.11
C CYS A 276 1.16 11.97 6.75
N HIS A 277 1.42 10.67 6.62
CA HIS A 277 1.16 9.92 5.40
C HIS A 277 -0.14 9.11 5.54
N LEU A 278 -1.12 9.45 4.72
CA LEU A 278 -2.41 8.76 4.65
C LEU A 278 -2.34 7.64 3.60
N ASN A 279 -2.38 6.39 4.06
CA ASN A 279 -2.46 5.22 3.16
C ASN A 279 -3.93 4.93 2.88
N GLU A 280 -4.50 5.55 1.87
CA GLU A 280 -5.89 5.59 1.44
C GLU A 280 -6.76 6.59 2.24
N GLY A 281 -7.95 6.90 1.68
CA GLY A 281 -8.89 7.91 2.20
C GLY A 281 -9.44 7.63 3.60
N HIS A 282 -9.54 6.37 4.00
CA HIS A 282 -10.05 5.98 5.32
C HIS A 282 -9.21 6.52 6.50
N ALA A 283 -7.98 6.97 6.27
CA ALA A 283 -7.18 7.66 7.27
C ALA A 283 -7.42 9.18 7.32
N GLY A 284 -8.31 9.71 6.49
CA GLY A 284 -8.49 11.15 6.25
C GLY A 284 -8.79 11.99 7.49
N PHE A 285 -9.45 11.44 8.52
CA PHE A 285 -9.71 12.20 9.75
C PHE A 285 -8.45 12.52 10.56
N ALA A 286 -7.30 11.91 10.25
CA ALA A 286 -6.03 12.27 10.88
C ALA A 286 -5.62 13.72 10.55
N VAL A 287 -5.90 14.22 9.33
CA VAL A 287 -5.57 15.60 8.97
C VAL A 287 -6.44 16.62 9.71
N VAL A 288 -7.70 16.26 10.00
CA VAL A 288 -8.62 17.11 10.75
C VAL A 288 -8.16 17.26 12.20
N GLU A 289 -7.82 16.14 12.86
CA GLU A 289 -7.35 16.17 14.25
C GLU A 289 -5.96 16.79 14.37
N ARG A 290 -5.08 16.61 13.37
CA ARG A 290 -3.80 17.30 13.28
C ARG A 290 -3.99 18.81 13.24
N ALA A 291 -4.88 19.30 12.36
CA ALA A 291 -5.19 20.71 12.26
C ALA A 291 -5.82 21.25 13.56
N ARG A 292 -6.74 20.50 14.18
CA ARG A 292 -7.32 20.86 15.49
C ARG A 292 -6.24 20.99 16.58
N SER A 293 -5.34 20.05 16.69
CA SER A 293 -4.25 20.11 17.67
C SER A 293 -3.40 21.34 17.46
N PHE A 294 -2.99 21.59 16.20
CA PHE A 294 -2.18 22.76 15.88
C PHE A 294 -2.93 24.08 16.13
N MET A 295 -4.23 24.12 15.86
CA MET A 295 -5.12 25.27 16.12
C MET A 295 -5.13 25.59 17.64
N GLU A 296 -5.38 24.59 18.49
CA GLU A 296 -5.46 24.79 19.95
C GLU A 296 -4.10 25.23 20.53
N ASP A 297 -3.00 24.62 20.07
CA ASP A 297 -1.66 24.90 20.57
C ASP A 297 -1.16 26.31 20.21
N ASN A 298 -1.66 26.89 19.10
CA ASN A 298 -1.18 28.17 18.58
C ASN A 298 -2.23 29.30 18.61
N GLY A 299 -3.50 29.01 18.95
CA GLY A 299 -4.56 29.97 19.04
C GLY A 299 -5.07 30.47 17.67
N LEU A 300 -5.02 29.63 16.63
CA LEU A 300 -5.43 29.94 15.27
C LEU A 300 -6.90 29.56 15.02
N THR A 301 -7.44 29.98 13.87
CA THR A 301 -8.65 29.37 13.32
C THR A 301 -8.36 27.97 12.75
N PHE A 302 -9.38 27.14 12.62
CA PHE A 302 -9.23 25.81 12.02
C PHE A 302 -8.72 25.90 10.58
N GLU A 303 -9.22 26.86 9.82
CA GLU A 303 -8.81 27.06 8.42
C GLU A 303 -7.32 27.42 8.30
N ALA A 304 -6.83 28.34 9.14
CA ALA A 304 -5.42 28.70 9.17
C ALA A 304 -4.54 27.51 9.63
N ALA A 305 -4.97 26.78 10.65
CA ALA A 305 -4.28 25.59 11.12
C ALA A 305 -4.23 24.49 10.05
N LEU A 306 -5.31 24.29 9.29
CA LEU A 306 -5.35 23.36 8.17
C LEU A 306 -4.41 23.82 7.04
N ALA A 307 -4.38 25.12 6.71
CA ALA A 307 -3.45 25.66 5.71
C ALA A 307 -1.98 25.45 6.10
N VAL A 308 -1.65 25.48 7.38
CA VAL A 308 -0.31 25.15 7.88
C VAL A 308 -0.03 23.66 7.78
N THR A 309 -0.90 22.85 8.40
CA THR A 309 -0.61 21.42 8.64
C THR A 309 -0.69 20.58 7.38
N ARG A 310 -1.50 20.98 6.38
CA ARG A 310 -1.61 20.26 5.11
C ARG A 310 -0.29 20.13 4.37
N ALA A 311 0.60 21.11 4.49
CA ALA A 311 1.92 21.07 3.84
C ALA A 311 2.76 19.87 4.26
N GLY A 312 2.57 19.37 5.49
CA GLY A 312 3.18 18.16 6.00
C GLY A 312 2.37 16.87 5.78
N ASN A 313 1.27 16.91 5.02
CA ASN A 313 0.44 15.73 4.78
C ASN A 313 0.61 15.21 3.35
N LEU A 314 0.74 13.89 3.23
CA LEU A 314 0.78 13.16 1.96
C LEU A 314 -0.41 12.20 1.90
N PHE A 315 -1.15 12.21 0.81
CA PHE A 315 -2.21 11.26 0.53
C PHE A 315 -1.82 10.31 -0.61
N THR A 316 -1.78 9.01 -0.32
CA THR A 316 -1.61 7.95 -1.32
C THR A 316 -2.94 7.23 -1.52
N THR A 317 -3.51 7.33 -2.73
CA THR A 317 -4.71 6.57 -3.10
C THR A 317 -4.35 5.22 -3.71
N HIS A 318 -5.13 4.19 -3.36
CA HIS A 318 -5.04 2.83 -3.88
C HIS A 318 -6.27 2.43 -4.70
N THR A 319 -7.22 3.32 -4.85
CA THR A 319 -8.51 3.07 -5.49
C THR A 319 -8.48 3.51 -6.95
N ALA A 320 -8.75 2.58 -7.86
CA ALA A 320 -8.76 2.82 -9.31
C ALA A 320 -10.15 3.14 -9.88
N VAL A 321 -11.21 3.11 -9.06
CA VAL A 321 -12.59 3.36 -9.49
C VAL A 321 -13.35 4.22 -8.48
N ALA A 322 -14.13 5.18 -8.94
CA ALA A 322 -14.83 6.14 -8.08
C ALA A 322 -15.78 5.47 -7.05
N ALA A 323 -16.37 4.33 -7.40
CA ALA A 323 -17.25 3.57 -6.51
C ALA A 323 -16.53 2.91 -5.32
N GLY A 324 -15.20 2.81 -5.36
CA GLY A 324 -14.39 2.21 -4.31
C GLY A 324 -14.00 3.16 -3.18
N PHE A 325 -14.27 4.46 -3.31
CA PHE A 325 -14.01 5.41 -2.24
C PHE A 325 -15.05 5.30 -1.12
N ASP A 326 -14.59 5.39 0.13
CA ASP A 326 -15.50 5.47 1.28
C ASP A 326 -16.31 6.78 1.23
N ARG A 327 -17.62 6.63 1.29
CA ARG A 327 -18.57 7.74 1.24
C ARG A 327 -19.63 7.58 2.30
N PHE A 328 -19.89 8.65 3.03
CA PHE A 328 -20.85 8.66 4.12
C PHE A 328 -22.00 9.63 3.83
N ALA A 329 -23.23 9.22 4.19
CA ALA A 329 -24.39 10.10 4.09
C ALA A 329 -24.17 11.36 4.94
N PRO A 330 -24.58 12.56 4.48
CA PRO A 330 -24.42 13.80 5.23
C PRO A 330 -24.98 13.74 6.65
N ALA A 331 -26.15 13.12 6.82
CA ALA A 331 -26.78 12.94 8.13
C ALA A 331 -25.93 12.11 9.11
N LEU A 332 -25.17 11.15 8.59
CA LEU A 332 -24.27 10.33 9.42
C LEU A 332 -23.06 11.16 9.89
N ILE A 333 -22.49 11.97 9.03
CA ILE A 333 -21.41 12.91 9.38
C ILE A 333 -21.92 13.96 10.37
N GLU A 334 -23.08 14.53 10.15
CA GLU A 334 -23.71 15.49 11.07
C GLU A 334 -23.93 14.85 12.45
N GLN A 335 -24.45 13.62 12.50
CA GLN A 335 -24.67 12.88 13.73
C GLN A 335 -23.36 12.69 14.52
N TYR A 336 -22.26 12.26 13.88
CA TYR A 336 -21.03 11.91 14.57
C TYR A 336 -20.05 13.06 14.75
N LEU A 337 -20.03 14.01 13.84
CA LEU A 337 -19.03 15.06 13.79
C LEU A 337 -19.59 16.50 13.88
N GLY A 338 -20.91 16.71 13.80
CA GLY A 338 -21.50 18.05 13.88
C GLY A 338 -21.10 18.77 15.18
N GLY A 339 -21.29 18.11 16.30
CA GLY A 339 -20.87 18.68 17.60
C GLY A 339 -19.34 18.79 17.78
N TYR A 340 -18.57 17.99 17.09
CA TYR A 340 -17.11 18.12 17.07
C TYR A 340 -16.68 19.32 16.23
N ALA A 341 -17.28 19.54 15.05
CA ALA A 341 -17.02 20.70 14.21
C ALA A 341 -17.27 22.02 14.97
N GLU A 342 -18.45 22.14 15.60
CA GLU A 342 -18.83 23.37 16.30
C GLU A 342 -17.99 23.64 17.57
N ARG A 343 -17.81 22.62 18.42
CA ARG A 343 -17.20 22.82 19.74
C ARG A 343 -15.68 22.69 19.76
N ARG A 344 -15.10 21.91 18.83
CA ARG A 344 -13.67 21.61 18.82
C ARG A 344 -12.93 22.26 17.67
N LEU A 345 -13.58 22.47 16.52
CA LEU A 345 -12.97 23.13 15.36
C LEU A 345 -13.40 24.60 15.22
N GLY A 346 -14.50 25.02 15.87
CA GLY A 346 -15.03 26.36 15.76
C GLY A 346 -15.60 26.68 14.36
N ILE A 347 -16.00 25.67 13.60
CA ILE A 347 -16.61 25.79 12.27
C ILE A 347 -18.00 25.17 12.26
N THR A 348 -18.81 25.48 11.26
CA THR A 348 -20.13 24.85 11.10
C THR A 348 -19.98 23.40 10.58
N CYS A 349 -21.01 22.58 10.80
CA CYS A 349 -21.07 21.25 10.20
C CYS A 349 -21.05 21.31 8.66
N HIS A 350 -21.62 22.38 8.07
CA HIS A 350 -21.57 22.63 6.63
C HIS A 350 -20.12 22.79 6.14
N ASP A 351 -19.30 23.56 6.84
CA ASP A 351 -17.89 23.78 6.48
C ASP A 351 -17.09 22.47 6.56
N LEU A 352 -17.36 21.63 7.58
CA LEU A 352 -16.76 20.29 7.65
C LEU A 352 -17.19 19.42 6.47
N LEU A 353 -18.50 19.38 6.16
CA LEU A 353 -19.02 18.61 5.03
C LEU A 353 -18.45 19.08 3.68
N ALA A 354 -18.17 20.36 3.54
CA ALA A 354 -17.56 20.95 2.34
C ALA A 354 -16.19 20.32 2.03
N LEU A 355 -15.44 19.89 3.04
CA LEU A 355 -14.14 19.22 2.85
C LEU A 355 -14.25 17.86 2.14
N GLY A 356 -15.38 17.17 2.26
CA GLY A 356 -15.62 15.86 1.63
C GLY A 356 -16.52 15.90 0.39
N ARG A 357 -16.88 17.07 -0.12
CA ARG A 357 -17.80 17.23 -1.27
C ARG A 357 -17.10 17.81 -2.49
N GLN A 358 -17.54 17.42 -3.68
CA GLN A 358 -17.17 18.10 -4.93
C GLN A 358 -17.75 19.50 -4.94
N ASN A 359 -19.07 19.62 -4.76
CA ASN A 359 -19.78 20.88 -4.63
C ASN A 359 -20.09 21.17 -3.15
N PRO A 360 -19.39 22.10 -2.49
CA PRO A 360 -19.64 22.45 -1.09
C PRO A 360 -21.09 22.78 -0.77
N ASN A 361 -21.83 23.33 -1.73
CA ASN A 361 -23.20 23.80 -1.55
C ASN A 361 -24.27 22.72 -1.82
N ASP A 362 -23.90 21.54 -2.33
CA ASP A 362 -24.86 20.44 -2.52
C ASP A 362 -25.05 19.66 -1.20
N ALA A 363 -26.16 19.99 -0.51
CA ALA A 363 -26.49 19.33 0.76
C ALA A 363 -26.76 17.82 0.62
N SER A 364 -27.04 17.32 -0.60
CA SER A 364 -27.34 15.90 -0.85
C SER A 364 -26.09 15.06 -1.17
N GLU A 365 -24.99 15.72 -1.52
CA GLU A 365 -23.76 15.03 -1.89
C GLU A 365 -23.14 14.29 -0.67
N PRO A 366 -22.85 12.98 -0.78
CA PRO A 366 -22.20 12.23 0.28
C PRO A 366 -20.80 12.77 0.58
N PHE A 367 -20.39 12.65 1.83
CA PHE A 367 -19.04 12.97 2.26
C PHE A 367 -18.04 11.91 1.79
N ASN A 368 -17.12 12.27 0.93
CA ASN A 368 -16.11 11.39 0.34
C ASN A 368 -14.77 11.55 1.08
N MET A 369 -14.28 10.46 1.66
CA MET A 369 -13.06 10.45 2.43
C MET A 369 -11.79 10.76 1.62
N ALA A 370 -11.75 10.39 0.34
CA ALA A 370 -10.65 10.75 -0.55
C ALA A 370 -10.62 12.27 -0.83
N TYR A 371 -11.78 12.92 -0.93
CA TYR A 371 -11.85 14.37 -1.10
C TYR A 371 -11.35 15.11 0.14
N LEU A 372 -11.72 14.62 1.34
CA LEU A 372 -11.16 15.13 2.59
C LEU A 372 -9.64 14.99 2.60
N ALA A 373 -9.12 13.80 2.26
CA ALA A 373 -7.69 13.54 2.24
C ALA A 373 -6.93 14.46 1.28
N ILE A 374 -7.46 14.70 0.07
CA ILE A 374 -6.88 15.62 -0.91
C ILE A 374 -6.84 17.05 -0.37
N ARG A 375 -7.97 17.54 0.17
CA ARG A 375 -8.04 18.91 0.70
C ARG A 375 -7.20 19.12 1.95
N GLY A 376 -6.94 18.05 2.68
CA GLY A 376 -6.09 18.06 3.87
C GLY A 376 -4.61 17.80 3.60
N SER A 377 -4.19 17.58 2.35
CA SER A 377 -2.80 17.21 2.02
C SER A 377 -2.11 18.23 1.14
N GLY A 378 -0.78 18.28 1.24
CA GLY A 378 0.11 19.09 0.41
C GLY A 378 0.63 18.35 -0.82
N ALA A 379 0.48 17.01 -0.85
CA ALA A 379 0.83 16.18 -1.99
C ALA A 379 -0.12 14.98 -2.09
N VAL A 380 -0.34 14.52 -3.33
CA VAL A 380 -1.22 13.37 -3.65
C VAL A 380 -0.53 12.48 -4.67
N ASN A 381 -0.54 11.17 -4.46
CA ASN A 381 0.00 10.22 -5.43
C ASN A 381 -0.83 8.94 -5.57
N GLY A 382 -0.78 8.35 -6.76
CA GLY A 382 -1.20 6.98 -7.03
C GLY A 382 -0.05 6.00 -6.84
N VAL A 383 -0.33 4.70 -7.04
CA VAL A 383 0.57 3.59 -6.70
C VAL A 383 1.16 2.85 -7.91
N SER A 384 0.97 3.38 -9.10
CA SER A 384 1.64 3.03 -10.35
C SER A 384 1.52 4.20 -11.32
N ARG A 385 2.32 4.19 -12.38
CA ARG A 385 2.25 5.24 -13.42
C ARG A 385 0.87 5.32 -14.07
N LEU A 386 0.28 4.16 -14.40
CA LEU A 386 -1.06 4.10 -14.94
C LEU A 386 -2.09 4.60 -13.93
N HIS A 387 -1.99 4.15 -12.68
CA HIS A 387 -2.92 4.57 -11.62
C HIS A 387 -2.84 6.07 -11.34
N GLY A 388 -1.66 6.69 -11.42
CA GLY A 388 -1.53 8.14 -11.34
C GLY A 388 -2.34 8.87 -12.43
N ARG A 389 -2.35 8.34 -13.66
CA ARG A 389 -3.20 8.88 -14.75
C ARG A 389 -4.69 8.67 -14.49
N VAL A 390 -5.08 7.46 -14.10
CA VAL A 390 -6.47 7.13 -13.73
C VAL A 390 -6.96 8.02 -12.60
N SER A 391 -6.13 8.23 -11.58
CA SER A 391 -6.48 9.08 -10.44
C SER A 391 -6.67 10.54 -10.82
N ARG A 392 -5.94 11.07 -11.79
CA ARG A 392 -6.19 12.43 -12.32
C ARG A 392 -7.61 12.55 -12.88
N HIS A 393 -8.08 11.57 -13.67
CA HIS A 393 -9.45 11.55 -14.15
C HIS A 393 -10.48 11.41 -13.02
N LEU A 394 -10.20 10.57 -12.01
CA LEU A 394 -11.08 10.38 -10.86
C LEU A 394 -11.25 11.65 -10.02
N PHE A 395 -10.21 12.46 -9.93
CA PHE A 395 -10.20 13.68 -9.11
C PHE A 395 -10.36 14.97 -9.93
N GLU A 396 -10.47 14.89 -11.25
CA GLU A 396 -10.75 16.02 -12.14
C GLU A 396 -11.95 16.89 -11.67
N PRO A 397 -13.06 16.32 -11.13
CA PRO A 397 -14.15 17.10 -10.61
C PRO A 397 -13.81 18.10 -9.50
N LEU A 398 -12.70 17.88 -8.78
CA LEU A 398 -12.21 18.83 -7.75
C LEU A 398 -11.42 20.00 -8.34
N PHE A 399 -11.06 19.93 -9.63
CA PHE A 399 -10.20 20.89 -10.33
C PHE A 399 -10.88 21.37 -11.64
N PRO A 400 -12.06 22.00 -11.55
CA PRO A 400 -12.85 22.36 -12.73
C PRO A 400 -12.06 23.30 -13.64
N HIS A 401 -12.15 23.05 -14.94
CA HIS A 401 -11.46 23.79 -16.01
C HIS A 401 -9.93 23.64 -16.07
N TRP A 402 -9.31 22.88 -15.16
CA TRP A 402 -7.90 22.51 -15.29
C TRP A 402 -7.77 21.37 -16.31
N PRO A 403 -6.70 21.36 -17.13
CA PRO A 403 -6.39 20.19 -17.94
C PRO A 403 -6.21 18.95 -17.05
N THR A 404 -6.76 17.81 -17.42
CA THR A 404 -6.67 16.56 -16.65
C THR A 404 -5.23 16.18 -16.30
N GLU A 405 -4.30 16.45 -17.20
CA GLU A 405 -2.87 16.21 -17.02
C GLU A 405 -2.23 17.09 -15.92
N GLU A 406 -2.90 18.16 -15.51
CA GLU A 406 -2.46 19.10 -14.48
C GLU A 406 -3.19 18.90 -13.14
N VAL A 407 -4.15 17.97 -13.08
CA VAL A 407 -4.72 17.51 -11.81
C VAL A 407 -3.56 17.01 -10.94
N PRO A 408 -3.42 17.52 -9.69
CA PRO A 408 -2.17 17.38 -8.93
C PRO A 408 -2.02 16.01 -8.27
N VAL A 409 -2.03 14.97 -9.08
CA VAL A 409 -1.81 13.57 -8.65
C VAL A 409 -0.58 13.03 -9.36
N GLY A 410 0.47 12.81 -8.56
CA GLY A 410 1.69 12.12 -8.99
C GLY A 410 1.55 10.60 -8.89
N HIS A 411 2.69 9.91 -8.90
CA HIS A 411 2.74 8.49 -8.56
C HIS A 411 4.10 8.15 -7.93
N VAL A 412 4.06 7.20 -7.01
CA VAL A 412 5.20 6.38 -6.61
C VAL A 412 4.76 4.94 -6.81
N THR A 413 5.38 4.25 -7.74
CA THR A 413 5.01 2.85 -8.01
C THR A 413 5.35 1.99 -6.81
N ASN A 414 4.42 1.19 -6.33
CA ASN A 414 4.65 0.31 -5.20
C ASN A 414 5.80 -0.65 -5.46
N GLY A 415 6.35 -1.18 -4.41
CA GLY A 415 7.25 -2.31 -4.39
C GLY A 415 6.82 -3.34 -3.34
N VAL A 416 7.58 -4.42 -3.23
CA VAL A 416 7.45 -5.40 -2.17
C VAL A 416 8.77 -5.52 -1.41
N HIS A 417 8.69 -5.87 -0.13
CA HIS A 417 9.87 -6.04 0.71
C HIS A 417 10.53 -7.39 0.39
N MET A 418 11.55 -7.38 -0.45
CA MET A 418 12.14 -8.59 -1.01
C MET A 418 12.56 -9.63 0.04
N PRO A 419 13.20 -9.25 1.19
CA PRO A 419 13.56 -10.21 2.23
C PRO A 419 12.38 -10.88 2.94
N THR A 420 11.14 -10.38 2.78
CA THR A 420 9.93 -11.04 3.27
C THR A 420 9.49 -12.17 2.32
N TRP A 421 9.72 -12.01 1.02
CA TRP A 421 9.14 -12.87 -0.01
C TRP A 421 10.14 -13.83 -0.64
N ASP A 422 11.46 -13.66 -0.38
CA ASP A 422 12.47 -14.55 -0.89
C ASP A 422 12.42 -15.91 -0.18
N SER A 423 12.71 -16.97 -0.94
CA SER A 423 12.90 -18.30 -0.40
C SER A 423 14.34 -18.47 0.14
N ALA A 424 14.58 -19.47 0.98
CA ALA A 424 15.93 -19.75 1.46
C ALA A 424 16.94 -19.98 0.30
N PRO A 425 16.60 -20.74 -0.77
CA PRO A 425 17.46 -20.83 -1.97
C PRO A 425 17.64 -19.49 -2.71
N ALA A 426 16.63 -18.60 -2.66
CA ALA A 426 16.75 -17.27 -3.25
C ALA A 426 17.68 -16.38 -2.42
N ASP A 427 17.49 -16.32 -1.09
CA ASP A 427 18.40 -15.57 -0.21
C ASP A 427 19.86 -16.03 -0.36
N GLU A 428 20.08 -17.35 -0.47
CA GLU A 428 21.41 -17.92 -0.72
C GLU A 428 21.99 -17.41 -2.06
N LEU A 429 21.22 -17.51 -3.16
CA LEU A 429 21.66 -17.07 -4.48
C LEU A 429 21.97 -15.57 -4.50
N TRP A 430 21.05 -14.76 -4.00
CA TRP A 430 21.23 -13.31 -3.96
C TRP A 430 22.39 -12.89 -3.03
N THR A 431 22.59 -13.61 -1.92
CA THR A 431 23.72 -13.37 -1.00
C THR A 431 25.05 -13.72 -1.65
N GLU A 432 25.12 -14.86 -2.36
CA GLU A 432 26.30 -15.30 -3.10
C GLU A 432 26.77 -14.24 -4.13
N VAL A 433 25.80 -13.62 -4.82
CA VAL A 433 26.07 -12.77 -5.97
C VAL A 433 26.16 -11.29 -5.61
N CYS A 434 25.28 -10.82 -4.71
CA CYS A 434 25.12 -9.40 -4.40
C CYS A 434 25.49 -9.03 -2.95
N GLY A 435 25.82 -10.02 -2.11
CA GLY A 435 26.09 -9.80 -0.69
C GLY A 435 24.83 -9.81 0.18
N LYS A 436 25.02 -9.88 1.50
CA LYS A 436 23.91 -9.99 2.47
C LYS A 436 23.16 -8.67 2.63
N ASP A 437 23.86 -7.55 2.54
CA ASP A 437 23.33 -6.20 2.80
C ASP A 437 22.71 -5.53 1.55
N ARG A 438 22.45 -6.30 0.50
CA ARG A 438 21.96 -5.85 -0.81
C ARG A 438 20.68 -4.99 -0.79
N TRP A 439 19.86 -5.11 0.24
CA TRP A 439 18.61 -4.37 0.40
C TRP A 439 18.70 -3.21 1.40
N LEU A 440 19.89 -2.96 1.99
CA LEU A 440 20.06 -1.93 3.02
C LEU A 440 20.51 -0.55 2.47
N GLY A 441 20.58 -0.40 1.15
CA GLY A 441 21.04 0.83 0.51
C GLY A 441 20.50 0.99 -0.90
N THR A 442 21.31 1.54 -1.79
CA THR A 442 21.00 1.63 -3.22
C THR A 442 21.04 0.26 -3.89
N VAL A 443 20.13 0.04 -4.84
CA VAL A 443 19.95 -1.26 -5.51
C VAL A 443 20.48 -1.29 -6.95
N GLU A 444 21.26 -0.28 -7.34
CA GLU A 444 21.66 -0.01 -8.74
C GLU A 444 22.57 -1.08 -9.34
N THR A 445 23.40 -1.74 -8.52
CA THR A 445 24.37 -2.74 -9.02
C THR A 445 23.77 -4.14 -9.16
N LEU A 446 22.64 -4.42 -8.51
CA LEU A 446 22.06 -5.75 -8.41
C LEU A 446 21.70 -6.36 -9.78
N GLU A 447 21.27 -5.50 -10.72
CA GLU A 447 20.95 -5.90 -12.08
C GLU A 447 22.13 -6.55 -12.81
N GLN A 448 23.31 -5.93 -12.70
CA GLN A 448 24.51 -6.45 -13.38
C GLN A 448 25.03 -7.73 -12.74
N ASP A 449 24.91 -7.84 -11.43
CA ASP A 449 25.40 -8.98 -10.69
C ASP A 449 24.58 -10.24 -10.98
N ILE A 450 23.25 -10.15 -10.99
CA ILE A 450 22.36 -11.26 -11.35
C ILE A 450 22.56 -11.73 -12.80
N ARG A 451 22.83 -10.83 -13.74
CA ARG A 451 23.10 -11.22 -15.13
C ARG A 451 24.32 -12.12 -15.31
N ARG A 452 25.26 -12.11 -14.37
CA ARG A 452 26.47 -12.96 -14.40
C ARG A 452 26.24 -14.40 -13.90
N VAL A 453 25.09 -14.68 -13.31
CA VAL A 453 24.76 -16.03 -12.82
C VAL A 453 24.60 -17.00 -13.97
N SER A 454 25.21 -18.17 -13.90
CA SER A 454 25.10 -19.19 -14.94
C SER A 454 23.70 -19.80 -15.05
N ASP A 455 23.33 -20.28 -16.24
CA ASP A 455 22.04 -20.93 -16.50
C ASP A 455 21.81 -22.12 -15.55
N ALA A 456 22.85 -22.94 -15.36
CA ALA A 456 22.77 -24.10 -14.49
C ALA A 456 22.49 -23.73 -13.02
N ARG A 457 23.10 -22.63 -12.51
CA ARG A 457 22.87 -22.16 -11.13
C ARG A 457 21.44 -21.62 -10.96
N LEU A 458 20.97 -20.85 -11.94
CA LEU A 458 19.60 -20.32 -11.93
C LEU A 458 18.57 -21.44 -12.03
N TRP A 459 18.79 -22.41 -12.91
CA TRP A 459 17.86 -23.52 -13.09
C TRP A 459 17.82 -24.44 -11.86
N LYS A 460 18.98 -24.71 -11.26
CA LYS A 460 19.04 -25.46 -10.00
C LYS A 460 18.24 -24.81 -8.89
N PHE A 461 18.49 -23.52 -8.65
CA PHE A 461 17.74 -22.71 -7.68
C PHE A 461 16.23 -22.80 -7.92
N ARG A 462 15.78 -22.66 -9.17
CA ARG A 462 14.36 -22.72 -9.51
C ARG A 462 13.75 -24.10 -9.25
N THR A 463 14.49 -25.15 -9.55
CA THR A 463 14.05 -26.54 -9.32
C THR A 463 13.87 -26.82 -7.82
N GLU A 464 14.78 -26.36 -6.97
CA GLU A 464 14.70 -26.49 -5.51
C GLU A 464 13.45 -25.76 -4.97
N ALA A 465 13.16 -24.58 -5.45
CA ALA A 465 11.97 -23.84 -5.08
C ALA A 465 10.66 -24.53 -5.50
N SER A 466 10.62 -25.10 -6.72
CA SER A 466 9.45 -25.88 -7.20
C SER A 466 9.23 -27.14 -6.36
N MET A 467 10.30 -27.85 -5.96
CA MET A 467 10.21 -29.03 -5.07
C MET A 467 9.58 -28.65 -3.73
N SER A 468 10.05 -27.58 -3.10
CA SER A 468 9.53 -27.12 -1.82
C SER A 468 8.04 -26.74 -1.91
N LEU A 469 7.63 -26.07 -2.98
CA LEU A 469 6.21 -25.73 -3.20
C LEU A 469 5.34 -26.99 -3.34
N VAL A 470 5.77 -27.97 -4.13
CA VAL A 470 4.99 -29.20 -4.34
C VAL A 470 4.82 -29.97 -3.02
N GLU A 471 5.87 -30.09 -2.22
CA GLU A 471 5.80 -30.71 -0.89
C GLU A 471 4.84 -29.99 0.03
N TYR A 472 4.95 -28.67 0.12
CA TYR A 472 4.03 -27.84 0.91
C TYR A 472 2.58 -27.96 0.45
N ALA A 473 2.35 -27.87 -0.87
CA ALA A 473 0.99 -27.92 -1.44
C ALA A 473 0.30 -29.27 -1.15
N ARG A 474 1.05 -30.36 -1.25
CA ARG A 474 0.58 -31.73 -0.91
C ARG A 474 0.18 -31.83 0.56
N GLU A 475 1.02 -31.35 1.46
CA GLU A 475 0.76 -31.38 2.89
C GLU A 475 -0.42 -30.46 3.26
N ARG A 476 -0.45 -29.24 2.73
CA ARG A 476 -1.54 -28.29 2.95
C ARG A 476 -2.88 -28.84 2.46
N LEU A 477 -2.93 -29.39 1.24
CA LEU A 477 -4.14 -29.99 0.68
C LEU A 477 -4.59 -31.21 1.48
N SER A 478 -3.66 -32.08 1.89
CA SER A 478 -3.96 -33.24 2.72
C SER A 478 -4.63 -32.83 4.05
N ARG A 479 -4.06 -31.82 4.74
CA ARG A 479 -4.66 -31.23 5.96
C ARG A 479 -6.02 -30.61 5.71
N GLN A 480 -6.18 -29.85 4.61
CA GLN A 480 -7.44 -29.24 4.22
C GLN A 480 -8.53 -30.29 3.99
N LEU A 481 -8.24 -31.37 3.28
CA LEU A 481 -9.16 -32.47 3.04
C LEU A 481 -9.51 -33.21 4.33
N ALA A 482 -8.55 -33.50 5.19
CA ALA A 482 -8.80 -34.11 6.48
C ALA A 482 -9.71 -33.23 7.37
N ALA A 483 -9.47 -31.93 7.42
CA ALA A 483 -10.28 -30.98 8.18
C ALA A 483 -11.72 -30.85 7.64
N SER A 484 -11.91 -31.04 6.33
CA SER A 484 -13.25 -31.05 5.69
C SER A 484 -14.02 -32.37 5.80
N GLY A 485 -13.41 -33.39 6.46
CA GLY A 485 -14.02 -34.70 6.62
C GLY A 485 -13.99 -35.56 5.34
N ALA A 486 -13.04 -35.32 4.45
CA ALA A 486 -12.85 -36.16 3.26
C ALA A 486 -12.47 -37.60 3.62
N PRO A 487 -12.77 -38.61 2.77
CA PRO A 487 -12.37 -39.98 3.00
C PRO A 487 -10.83 -40.13 3.12
N PRO A 488 -10.34 -41.07 3.98
CA PRO A 488 -8.90 -41.26 4.18
C PRO A 488 -8.12 -41.49 2.88
N GLU A 489 -8.72 -42.14 1.88
CA GLU A 489 -8.12 -42.40 0.59
C GLU A 489 -7.88 -41.12 -0.20
N ALA A 490 -8.78 -40.13 -0.10
CA ALA A 490 -8.63 -38.82 -0.73
C ALA A 490 -7.54 -37.99 -0.03
N VAL A 491 -7.46 -38.07 1.29
CA VAL A 491 -6.41 -37.41 2.09
C VAL A 491 -5.03 -37.99 1.76
N ASP A 492 -4.93 -39.30 1.59
CA ASP A 492 -3.66 -39.94 1.22
C ASP A 492 -3.27 -39.68 -0.24
N ALA A 493 -4.25 -39.70 -1.16
CA ALA A 493 -4.01 -39.38 -2.55
C ALA A 493 -3.47 -37.94 -2.74
N ALA A 494 -3.88 -36.99 -1.90
CA ALA A 494 -3.41 -35.61 -1.95
C ALA A 494 -1.89 -35.47 -1.74
N LYS A 495 -1.28 -36.41 -1.00
CA LYS A 495 0.18 -36.43 -0.77
C LYS A 495 1.01 -36.79 -2.01
N HIS A 496 0.35 -37.23 -3.07
CA HIS A 496 1.01 -37.70 -4.31
C HIS A 496 0.60 -36.87 -5.54
N LEU A 497 -0.23 -35.84 -5.37
CA LEU A 497 -0.62 -34.92 -6.44
C LEU A 497 0.53 -34.00 -6.82
N LEU A 498 0.47 -33.45 -8.03
CA LEU A 498 1.44 -32.52 -8.60
C LEU A 498 2.84 -33.16 -8.79
N ASP A 499 3.64 -32.55 -9.64
CA ASP A 499 5.02 -32.97 -9.94
C ASP A 499 5.94 -31.74 -10.02
N CYS A 500 7.07 -31.76 -9.33
CA CYS A 500 8.01 -30.64 -9.29
C CYS A 500 8.71 -30.35 -10.64
N ASN A 501 8.63 -31.29 -11.62
CA ASN A 501 9.18 -31.09 -12.95
C ASN A 501 8.11 -30.58 -13.97
N THR A 502 6.86 -30.45 -13.54
CA THR A 502 5.76 -29.96 -14.37
C THR A 502 5.61 -28.46 -14.25
N LEU A 503 5.42 -27.77 -15.38
CA LEU A 503 5.15 -26.34 -15.41
C LEU A 503 3.98 -25.98 -14.46
N THR A 504 4.25 -25.15 -13.48
CA THR A 504 3.29 -24.77 -12.44
C THR A 504 2.81 -23.35 -12.64
N LEU A 505 1.52 -23.21 -12.96
CA LEU A 505 0.84 -21.94 -13.01
C LEU A 505 0.23 -21.62 -11.65
N GLY A 506 0.41 -20.41 -11.15
CA GLY A 506 -0.18 -19.91 -9.91
C GLY A 506 -1.18 -18.79 -10.16
N PHE A 507 -2.36 -18.91 -9.56
CA PHE A 507 -3.35 -17.84 -9.49
C PHE A 507 -3.82 -17.69 -8.06
N ALA A 508 -3.38 -16.63 -7.37
CA ALA A 508 -3.77 -16.42 -5.99
C ALA A 508 -3.99 -14.94 -5.67
N ARG A 509 -5.26 -14.60 -5.43
CA ARG A 509 -5.68 -13.22 -5.17
C ARG A 509 -7.11 -13.17 -4.66
N ARG A 510 -7.56 -11.97 -4.21
CA ARG A 510 -8.96 -11.77 -3.87
C ARG A 510 -9.85 -12.06 -5.09
N PHE A 511 -10.88 -12.88 -4.91
CA PHE A 511 -11.89 -13.15 -5.93
C PHE A 511 -12.89 -11.99 -5.97
N ALA A 512 -12.78 -11.20 -7.02
CA ALA A 512 -13.68 -10.12 -7.37
C ALA A 512 -13.85 -10.12 -8.89
N SER A 513 -15.01 -9.69 -9.40
CA SER A 513 -15.36 -9.78 -10.83
C SER A 513 -14.33 -9.12 -11.75
N TYR A 514 -13.84 -7.93 -11.39
CA TYR A 514 -12.87 -7.21 -12.21
C TYR A 514 -11.50 -7.89 -12.31
N LYS A 515 -11.16 -8.77 -11.36
CA LYS A 515 -9.93 -9.56 -11.38
C LYS A 515 -10.00 -10.76 -12.32
N ARG A 516 -11.18 -11.04 -12.83
CA ARG A 516 -11.51 -12.11 -13.79
C ARG A 516 -10.83 -13.44 -13.44
N PRO A 517 -10.98 -13.97 -12.23
CA PRO A 517 -10.28 -15.18 -11.80
C PRO A 517 -10.67 -16.40 -12.64
N ASN A 518 -11.80 -16.36 -13.31
CA ASN A 518 -12.33 -17.46 -14.14
C ASN A 518 -12.04 -17.30 -15.65
N LEU A 519 -11.12 -16.41 -16.03
CA LEU A 519 -10.79 -16.23 -17.46
C LEU A 519 -10.31 -17.54 -18.10
N LEU A 520 -9.52 -18.36 -17.38
CA LEU A 520 -9.12 -19.70 -17.82
C LEU A 520 -10.27 -20.73 -17.85
N LEU A 521 -11.41 -20.45 -17.23
CA LEU A 521 -12.60 -21.29 -17.32
C LEU A 521 -13.56 -20.86 -18.44
N HIS A 522 -13.16 -19.91 -19.27
CA HIS A 522 -13.94 -19.53 -20.46
C HIS A 522 -14.10 -20.69 -21.45
N ASP A 523 -13.06 -21.52 -21.60
CA ASP A 523 -13.08 -22.79 -22.32
C ASP A 523 -12.51 -23.91 -21.43
N PRO A 524 -13.35 -24.56 -20.57
CA PRO A 524 -12.89 -25.57 -19.64
C PRO A 524 -12.29 -26.81 -20.32
N GLU A 525 -12.76 -27.14 -21.52
CA GLU A 525 -12.25 -28.29 -22.26
C GLU A 525 -10.88 -28.01 -22.89
N ARG A 526 -10.62 -26.77 -23.30
CA ARG A 526 -9.29 -26.35 -23.76
C ARG A 526 -8.30 -26.36 -22.57
N LEU A 527 -8.72 -25.85 -21.41
CA LEU A 527 -7.91 -25.95 -20.21
C LEU A 527 -7.59 -27.40 -19.85
N LEU A 528 -8.60 -28.29 -19.86
CA LEU A 528 -8.39 -29.71 -19.60
C LEU A 528 -7.32 -30.31 -20.52
N ARG A 529 -7.36 -30.01 -21.83
CA ARG A 529 -6.34 -30.50 -22.78
C ARG A 529 -4.94 -30.01 -22.43
N LEU A 530 -4.77 -28.80 -21.95
CA LEU A 530 -3.48 -28.29 -21.48
C LEU A 530 -2.99 -29.05 -20.23
N LEU A 531 -3.87 -29.19 -19.24
CA LEU A 531 -3.54 -29.86 -17.99
C LEU A 531 -3.17 -31.33 -18.17
N THR A 532 -3.84 -32.03 -19.08
CA THR A 532 -3.69 -33.49 -19.30
C THR A 532 -2.75 -33.84 -20.43
N ASN A 533 -2.03 -32.89 -21.03
CA ASN A 533 -1.10 -33.15 -22.11
C ASN A 533 0.04 -34.06 -21.62
N PRO A 534 0.22 -35.27 -22.18
CA PRO A 534 1.20 -36.22 -21.66
C PRO A 534 2.65 -35.86 -21.98
N GLN A 535 2.89 -34.99 -22.95
CA GLN A 535 4.25 -34.62 -23.38
C GLN A 535 4.70 -33.30 -22.75
N ARG A 536 3.77 -32.41 -22.50
CA ARG A 536 3.99 -31.08 -21.92
C ARG A 536 2.90 -30.77 -20.90
N PRO A 537 2.84 -31.52 -19.81
CA PRO A 537 1.80 -31.34 -18.80
C PRO A 537 1.89 -29.98 -18.14
N VAL A 538 0.75 -29.46 -17.69
CA VAL A 538 0.66 -28.23 -16.93
C VAL A 538 -0.08 -28.53 -15.62
N GLN A 539 0.34 -27.92 -14.56
CA GLN A 539 -0.40 -27.96 -13.30
C GLN A 539 -0.76 -26.57 -12.81
N LEU A 540 -1.86 -26.46 -12.06
CA LEU A 540 -2.43 -25.20 -11.65
C LEU A 540 -2.72 -25.18 -10.16
N ILE A 541 -2.20 -24.19 -9.47
CA ILE A 541 -2.50 -23.93 -8.06
C ILE A 541 -3.29 -22.65 -7.94
N ILE A 542 -4.49 -22.74 -7.36
CA ILE A 542 -5.41 -21.62 -7.18
C ILE A 542 -5.63 -21.39 -5.69
N ALA A 543 -5.62 -20.14 -5.27
CA ALA A 543 -6.00 -19.73 -3.93
C ALA A 543 -6.68 -18.35 -3.96
N GLY A 544 -7.45 -18.03 -2.93
CA GLY A 544 -8.05 -16.72 -2.80
C GLY A 544 -9.36 -16.73 -2.03
N LYS A 545 -9.72 -15.55 -1.54
CA LYS A 545 -10.94 -15.29 -0.76
C LYS A 545 -11.80 -14.28 -1.51
N ALA A 546 -13.12 -14.46 -1.46
CA ALA A 546 -14.08 -13.42 -1.82
C ALA A 546 -14.56 -12.73 -0.55
N HIS A 547 -14.82 -11.41 -0.61
CA HIS A 547 -15.41 -10.72 0.55
C HIS A 547 -16.73 -11.42 0.96
N PRO A 548 -17.02 -11.57 2.26
CA PRO A 548 -18.23 -12.27 2.71
C PRO A 548 -19.56 -11.70 2.15
N ALA A 549 -19.57 -10.41 1.82
CA ALA A 549 -20.72 -9.76 1.17
C ALA A 549 -20.69 -9.84 -0.37
N ASP A 550 -19.60 -10.33 -1.00
CA ASP A 550 -19.46 -10.43 -2.46
C ASP A 550 -19.91 -11.81 -2.95
N GLN A 551 -21.21 -11.94 -3.22
CA GLN A 551 -21.80 -13.18 -3.72
C GLN A 551 -21.26 -13.57 -5.11
N ALA A 552 -20.95 -12.59 -5.96
CA ALA A 552 -20.39 -12.85 -7.28
C ALA A 552 -18.99 -13.45 -7.16
N GLY A 553 -18.13 -12.88 -6.33
CA GLY A 553 -16.81 -13.44 -6.05
C GLY A 553 -16.85 -14.84 -5.45
N GLN A 554 -17.80 -15.12 -4.55
CA GLN A 554 -18.02 -16.46 -3.98
C GLN A 554 -18.47 -17.48 -5.04
N ALA A 555 -19.33 -17.08 -5.97
CA ALA A 555 -19.73 -17.93 -7.09
C ALA A 555 -18.55 -18.29 -8.00
N LEU A 556 -17.60 -17.37 -8.21
CA LEU A 556 -16.38 -17.65 -8.98
C LEU A 556 -15.49 -18.71 -8.29
N ILE A 557 -15.37 -18.67 -6.96
CA ILE A 557 -14.67 -19.73 -6.18
C ILE A 557 -15.37 -21.06 -6.38
N GLN A 558 -16.70 -21.09 -6.30
CA GLN A 558 -17.48 -22.31 -6.46
C GLN A 558 -17.31 -22.92 -7.87
N GLN A 559 -17.24 -22.13 -8.93
CA GLN A 559 -16.96 -22.60 -10.28
C GLN A 559 -15.60 -23.31 -10.35
N TRP A 560 -14.54 -22.73 -9.80
CA TRP A 560 -13.22 -23.36 -9.73
C TRP A 560 -13.22 -24.66 -8.95
N THR A 561 -13.86 -24.69 -7.80
CA THR A 561 -13.92 -25.90 -6.96
C THR A 561 -14.70 -27.03 -7.64
N HIS A 562 -15.74 -26.71 -8.41
CA HIS A 562 -16.47 -27.70 -9.23
C HIS A 562 -15.59 -28.24 -10.37
N PHE A 563 -14.88 -27.36 -11.09
CA PHE A 563 -13.97 -27.78 -12.17
C PHE A 563 -12.86 -28.70 -11.66
N ILE A 564 -12.20 -28.33 -10.55
CA ILE A 564 -11.08 -29.09 -9.95
C ILE A 564 -11.55 -30.48 -9.43
N ARG A 565 -12.83 -30.62 -9.04
CA ARG A 565 -13.37 -31.89 -8.55
C ARG A 565 -13.61 -32.92 -9.68
N ARG A 566 -13.53 -32.54 -10.93
CA ARG A 566 -13.59 -33.48 -12.06
C ARG A 566 -12.44 -34.50 -11.93
N PRO A 567 -12.69 -35.82 -12.10
CA PRO A 567 -11.68 -36.86 -11.91
C PRO A 567 -10.41 -36.66 -12.75
N GLU A 568 -10.59 -36.19 -13.99
CA GLU A 568 -9.53 -35.94 -14.95
C GLU A 568 -8.71 -34.65 -14.64
N VAL A 569 -9.27 -33.70 -13.94
CA VAL A 569 -8.63 -32.43 -13.56
C VAL A 569 -7.87 -32.57 -12.25
N ARG A 570 -8.42 -33.33 -11.33
CA ARG A 570 -7.95 -33.45 -9.93
C ARG A 570 -6.44 -33.74 -9.80
N PRO A 571 -5.78 -34.54 -10.66
CA PRO A 571 -4.32 -34.75 -10.56
C PRO A 571 -3.50 -33.52 -10.91
N HIS A 572 -4.05 -32.55 -11.64
CA HIS A 572 -3.34 -31.45 -12.28
C HIS A 572 -3.68 -30.08 -11.73
N ALA A 573 -4.79 -29.90 -11.02
CA ALA A 573 -5.21 -28.61 -10.48
C ALA A 573 -5.74 -28.76 -9.05
N ILE A 574 -5.34 -27.82 -8.19
CA ILE A 574 -5.77 -27.77 -6.79
C ILE A 574 -6.25 -26.37 -6.40
N PHE A 575 -7.17 -26.31 -5.45
CA PHE A 575 -7.59 -25.08 -4.77
C PHE A 575 -7.16 -25.14 -3.30
N LEU A 576 -6.27 -24.23 -2.90
CA LEU A 576 -5.82 -24.10 -1.51
C LEU A 576 -6.68 -23.05 -0.82
N SER A 577 -7.44 -23.47 0.19
CA SER A 577 -8.28 -22.59 0.97
C SER A 577 -7.49 -21.76 1.97
N ASP A 578 -8.15 -20.71 2.45
CA ASP A 578 -7.64 -19.80 3.46
C ASP A 578 -6.34 -19.10 3.03
N TYR A 579 -6.43 -18.41 1.89
CA TYR A 579 -5.34 -17.61 1.35
C TYR A 579 -4.93 -16.54 2.37
N ASP A 580 -3.73 -16.69 2.90
CA ASP A 580 -3.11 -15.87 3.92
C ASP A 580 -1.66 -15.53 3.52
N MET A 581 -0.93 -14.79 4.37
CA MET A 581 0.44 -14.38 4.09
C MET A 581 1.37 -15.58 3.95
N HIS A 582 1.24 -16.57 4.84
CA HIS A 582 2.09 -17.76 4.81
C HIS A 582 1.87 -18.59 3.54
N LEU A 583 0.61 -18.81 3.13
CA LEU A 583 0.33 -19.46 1.84
C LEU A 583 0.86 -18.64 0.67
N THR A 584 0.75 -17.31 0.74
CA THR A 584 1.30 -16.42 -0.30
C THR A 584 2.81 -16.61 -0.45
N GLU A 585 3.56 -16.64 0.66
CA GLU A 585 5.01 -16.87 0.65
C GLU A 585 5.37 -18.14 -0.10
N GLN A 586 4.74 -19.25 0.25
CA GLN A 586 5.01 -20.55 -0.39
C GLN A 586 4.70 -20.54 -1.90
N LEU A 587 3.59 -19.92 -2.29
CA LEU A 587 3.19 -19.84 -3.70
C LEU A 587 4.17 -19.00 -4.52
N VAL A 588 4.51 -17.79 -4.06
CA VAL A 588 5.38 -16.87 -4.81
C VAL A 588 6.83 -17.37 -4.88
N GLN A 589 7.24 -18.22 -3.94
CA GLN A 589 8.55 -18.87 -3.93
C GLN A 589 8.66 -19.97 -4.99
N GLY A 590 7.59 -20.73 -5.24
CA GLY A 590 7.67 -21.97 -6.01
C GLY A 590 6.92 -22.02 -7.34
N VAL A 591 5.96 -21.14 -7.66
CA VAL A 591 5.27 -21.17 -8.95
C VAL A 591 6.17 -20.66 -10.09
N ASP A 592 6.06 -21.27 -11.26
CA ASP A 592 6.85 -20.88 -12.43
C ASP A 592 6.27 -19.64 -13.10
N VAL A 593 4.95 -19.57 -13.23
CA VAL A 593 4.26 -18.44 -13.82
C VAL A 593 3.14 -17.96 -12.90
N TRP A 594 3.15 -16.68 -12.60
CA TRP A 594 2.10 -15.98 -11.86
C TRP A 594 1.12 -15.35 -12.82
N LEU A 595 -0.14 -15.78 -12.75
CA LEU A 595 -1.21 -15.29 -13.61
C LEU A 595 -1.92 -14.10 -13.00
N ASN A 596 -2.13 -13.06 -13.80
CA ASN A 596 -2.81 -11.84 -13.41
C ASN A 596 -3.71 -11.35 -14.54
N THR A 597 -5.01 -11.42 -14.34
CA THR A 597 -6.00 -11.16 -15.40
C THR A 597 -7.01 -10.06 -15.02
N PRO A 598 -6.60 -8.93 -14.42
CA PRO A 598 -7.53 -7.88 -14.06
C PRO A 598 -8.14 -7.24 -15.31
N ARG A 599 -9.24 -6.55 -15.16
CA ARG A 599 -9.82 -5.68 -16.18
C ARG A 599 -9.11 -4.33 -16.12
N ARG A 600 -8.41 -3.95 -17.17
CA ARG A 600 -7.75 -2.65 -17.27
C ARG A 600 -8.78 -1.52 -17.33
N PRO A 601 -8.60 -0.39 -16.60
CA PRO A 601 -7.48 -0.02 -15.73
C PRO A 601 -7.78 -0.18 -14.23
N TRP A 602 -8.48 -1.22 -13.82
CA TRP A 602 -9.05 -1.34 -12.46
C TRP A 602 -8.09 -1.92 -11.41
N GLU A 603 -6.94 -2.42 -11.85
CA GLU A 603 -5.87 -2.80 -10.92
C GLU A 603 -4.94 -1.60 -10.68
N ALA A 604 -5.01 -0.99 -9.50
CA ALA A 604 -4.21 0.19 -9.18
C ALA A 604 -2.70 -0.08 -9.26
N CYS A 605 -2.27 -1.23 -8.76
CA CYS A 605 -0.87 -1.65 -8.84
C CYS A 605 -0.73 -3.16 -9.08
N GLY A 606 -1.21 -4.03 -8.16
CA GLY A 606 -1.12 -5.48 -8.30
C GLY A 606 0.20 -6.06 -7.79
N THR A 607 0.57 -5.78 -6.53
CA THR A 607 1.86 -6.15 -5.92
C THR A 607 2.13 -7.66 -5.85
N SER A 608 1.12 -8.52 -6.04
CA SER A 608 1.31 -9.99 -5.96
C SER A 608 2.32 -10.52 -6.99
N GLY A 609 2.30 -9.98 -8.21
CA GLY A 609 3.25 -10.34 -9.26
C GLY A 609 4.68 -9.86 -9.02
N MET A 610 4.88 -8.87 -8.16
CA MET A 610 6.23 -8.41 -7.78
C MET A 610 6.93 -9.39 -6.83
N LYS A 611 6.17 -10.13 -6.03
CA LYS A 611 6.70 -11.07 -5.03
C LYS A 611 7.41 -12.27 -5.64
N VAL A 612 7.02 -12.67 -6.85
CA VAL A 612 7.65 -13.82 -7.53
C VAL A 612 9.01 -13.48 -8.12
N LEU A 613 9.32 -12.19 -8.32
CA LEU A 613 10.52 -11.72 -9.03
C LEU A 613 11.82 -12.19 -8.35
N VAL A 614 11.91 -12.02 -7.04
CA VAL A 614 13.10 -12.38 -6.25
C VAL A 614 13.36 -13.89 -6.28
N ASN A 615 12.32 -14.69 -6.57
CA ASN A 615 12.33 -16.15 -6.60
C ASN A 615 12.46 -16.75 -8.04
N GLY A 616 12.64 -15.91 -9.03
CA GLY A 616 12.75 -16.36 -10.42
C GLY A 616 11.43 -16.84 -11.05
N GLY A 617 10.29 -16.59 -10.39
CA GLY A 617 8.96 -16.75 -11.00
C GLY A 617 8.71 -15.65 -12.03
N MET A 618 7.96 -15.97 -13.07
CA MET A 618 7.65 -15.01 -14.14
C MET A 618 6.19 -14.58 -14.13
N ASN A 619 5.91 -13.43 -14.71
CA ASN A 619 4.56 -12.89 -14.81
C ASN A 619 3.98 -13.12 -16.21
N LEU A 620 2.73 -13.62 -16.24
CA LEU A 620 1.83 -13.50 -17.37
C LEU A 620 0.64 -12.66 -16.90
N SER A 621 0.58 -11.42 -17.30
CA SER A 621 -0.35 -10.45 -16.73
C SER A 621 -0.96 -9.54 -17.78
N GLU A 622 -2.19 -9.12 -17.50
CA GLU A 622 -2.81 -7.97 -18.18
C GLU A 622 -1.89 -6.75 -18.08
N LEU A 623 -1.86 -5.94 -19.14
CA LEU A 623 -1.15 -4.64 -19.19
C LEU A 623 -1.86 -3.61 -18.32
N ASP A 624 -1.92 -3.89 -17.01
CA ASP A 624 -2.57 -3.06 -16.00
C ASP A 624 -1.65 -2.85 -14.79
N GLY A 625 -1.94 -1.83 -13.98
CA GLY A 625 -1.17 -1.52 -12.79
C GLY A 625 0.33 -1.38 -13.07
N TRP A 626 1.16 -2.07 -12.27
CA TRP A 626 2.61 -2.04 -12.42
C TRP A 626 3.11 -2.71 -13.71
N TRP A 627 2.39 -3.75 -14.20
CA TRP A 627 2.82 -4.47 -15.40
C TRP A 627 2.75 -3.60 -16.68
N ALA A 628 1.86 -2.61 -16.70
CA ALA A 628 1.78 -1.63 -17.79
C ALA A 628 3.05 -0.78 -17.97
N GLU A 629 3.90 -0.69 -16.94
CA GLU A 629 5.17 0.03 -16.98
C GLU A 629 6.41 -0.86 -16.92
N ALA A 630 6.25 -2.11 -16.47
CA ALA A 630 7.33 -3.07 -16.28
C ALA A 630 7.57 -3.96 -17.49
N TYR A 631 6.51 -4.25 -18.25
CA TYR A 631 6.54 -5.26 -19.28
C TYR A 631 7.47 -4.90 -20.45
N THR A 632 8.28 -5.87 -20.77
CA THR A 632 8.94 -6.04 -22.10
C THR A 632 8.96 -7.53 -22.43
N PRO A 633 9.07 -7.92 -23.73
CA PRO A 633 9.05 -9.33 -24.11
C PRO A 633 10.13 -10.20 -23.45
N GLU A 634 11.20 -9.60 -22.94
CA GLU A 634 12.32 -10.33 -22.31
C GLU A 634 12.05 -10.71 -20.87
N VAL A 635 11.03 -10.13 -20.20
CA VAL A 635 10.82 -10.31 -18.75
C VAL A 635 9.55 -11.07 -18.38
N GLY A 636 8.73 -11.43 -19.34
CA GLY A 636 7.48 -12.15 -19.12
C GLY A 636 6.53 -12.07 -20.30
N TRP A 637 5.22 -12.22 -20.05
CA TRP A 637 4.20 -12.19 -21.08
C TRP A 637 3.10 -11.19 -20.75
N ALA A 638 2.58 -10.51 -21.77
CA ALA A 638 1.50 -9.54 -21.64
C ALA A 638 0.19 -10.08 -22.24
N LEU A 639 -0.89 -9.84 -21.52
CA LEU A 639 -2.25 -10.00 -21.96
C LEU A 639 -2.87 -8.62 -22.21
N GLY A 640 -3.81 -8.53 -23.18
CA GLY A 640 -4.50 -7.30 -23.53
C GLY A 640 -3.75 -6.46 -24.57
N ASP A 641 -4.44 -5.46 -25.10
CA ASP A 641 -3.92 -4.52 -26.11
C ASP A 641 -3.48 -3.17 -25.53
N GLY A 642 -3.57 -3.03 -24.19
CA GLY A 642 -3.24 -1.79 -23.49
C GLY A 642 -4.33 -0.72 -23.56
N LEU A 643 -5.51 -1.01 -24.10
CA LEU A 643 -6.67 -0.14 -24.14
C LEU A 643 -7.69 -0.49 -23.04
N GLU A 644 -8.65 0.38 -22.83
CA GLU A 644 -9.74 0.19 -21.88
C GLU A 644 -10.97 -0.34 -22.61
N HIS A 645 -11.55 -1.42 -22.11
CA HIS A 645 -12.70 -2.11 -22.75
C HIS A 645 -13.90 -2.26 -21.81
N ASP A 646 -13.94 -1.52 -20.72
CA ASP A 646 -15.02 -1.53 -19.71
C ASP A 646 -15.47 -2.97 -19.34
N HIS A 647 -16.78 -3.20 -19.23
CA HIS A 647 -17.39 -4.50 -18.95
C HIS A 647 -17.89 -5.20 -20.23
N ASP A 648 -17.05 -5.28 -21.27
CA ASP A 648 -17.43 -5.97 -22.49
C ASP A 648 -17.18 -7.50 -22.41
N PRO A 649 -18.24 -8.34 -22.39
CA PRO A 649 -18.07 -9.79 -22.39
C PRO A 649 -17.45 -10.35 -23.68
N ALA A 650 -17.60 -9.64 -24.81
CA ALA A 650 -16.99 -10.06 -26.07
C ALA A 650 -15.47 -9.86 -25.99
N TRP A 651 -15.01 -8.81 -25.32
CA TRP A 651 -13.60 -8.61 -25.04
C TRP A 651 -13.02 -9.67 -24.11
N ASP A 652 -13.75 -10.06 -23.05
CA ASP A 652 -13.33 -11.15 -22.17
C ASP A 652 -13.11 -12.46 -22.95
N ALA A 653 -13.95 -12.76 -23.93
CA ALA A 653 -13.77 -13.91 -24.80
C ALA A 653 -12.51 -13.82 -25.66
N ILE A 654 -12.20 -12.64 -26.19
CA ILE A 654 -11.00 -12.38 -27.00
C ILE A 654 -9.75 -12.56 -26.14
N GLU A 655 -9.74 -11.98 -24.93
CA GLU A 655 -8.59 -12.11 -24.03
C GLU A 655 -8.42 -13.52 -23.46
N ALA A 656 -9.51 -14.24 -23.19
CA ALA A 656 -9.42 -15.66 -22.82
C ALA A 656 -8.74 -16.46 -23.93
N GLN A 657 -9.12 -16.21 -25.21
CA GLN A 657 -8.50 -16.85 -26.37
C GLN A 657 -7.01 -16.48 -26.45
N ALA A 658 -6.66 -15.20 -26.27
CA ALA A 658 -5.27 -14.73 -26.28
C ALA A 658 -4.44 -15.38 -25.15
N LEU A 659 -5.03 -15.54 -23.96
CA LEU A 659 -4.38 -16.21 -22.84
C LEU A 659 -4.04 -17.66 -23.17
N TYR A 660 -4.97 -18.42 -23.73
CA TYR A 660 -4.70 -19.79 -24.20
C TYR A 660 -3.63 -19.83 -25.29
N ASP A 661 -3.69 -18.91 -26.24
CA ASP A 661 -2.71 -18.87 -27.34
C ASP A 661 -1.30 -18.57 -26.81
N LEU A 662 -1.15 -17.67 -25.83
CA LEU A 662 0.13 -17.41 -25.15
C LEU A 662 0.65 -18.68 -24.44
N LEU A 663 -0.21 -19.36 -23.68
CA LEU A 663 0.16 -20.59 -22.99
C LEU A 663 0.61 -21.68 -23.97
N GLU A 664 -0.16 -21.94 -25.05
CA GLU A 664 0.09 -23.03 -26.00
C GLU A 664 1.28 -22.79 -26.92
N ARG A 665 1.48 -21.52 -27.36
CA ARG A 665 2.47 -21.19 -28.38
C ARG A 665 3.79 -20.68 -27.84
N GLU A 666 3.78 -20.10 -26.62
CA GLU A 666 4.97 -19.47 -26.06
C GLU A 666 5.37 -20.09 -24.73
N VAL A 667 4.55 -19.98 -23.70
CA VAL A 667 4.91 -20.33 -22.31
C VAL A 667 5.27 -21.81 -22.19
N ILE A 668 4.36 -22.71 -22.59
CA ILE A 668 4.55 -24.14 -22.45
C ILE A 668 5.74 -24.65 -23.32
N PRO A 669 5.83 -24.26 -24.62
CA PRO A 669 6.98 -24.65 -25.43
C PRO A 669 8.31 -24.16 -24.88
N GLU A 670 8.41 -22.93 -24.39
CA GLU A 670 9.65 -22.38 -23.85
C GLU A 670 10.12 -23.14 -22.61
N PHE A 671 9.21 -23.54 -21.72
CA PHE A 671 9.54 -24.29 -20.53
C PHE A 671 10.05 -25.71 -20.83
N TYR A 672 9.48 -26.37 -21.86
CA TYR A 672 9.81 -27.77 -22.19
C TYR A 672 10.90 -27.92 -23.25
N THR A 673 11.35 -26.87 -23.91
CA THR A 673 12.48 -26.91 -24.84
C THR A 673 13.79 -26.84 -24.06
N ARG A 674 14.53 -27.93 -24.06
CA ARG A 674 15.74 -28.09 -23.24
C ARG A 674 16.96 -28.36 -24.11
N ASP A 675 18.12 -27.92 -23.64
CA ASP A 675 19.43 -28.25 -24.25
C ASP A 675 19.88 -29.66 -23.89
N GLU A 676 21.11 -30.01 -24.31
CA GLU A 676 21.70 -31.32 -24.04
C GLU A 676 21.95 -31.61 -22.53
N GLN A 677 21.96 -30.57 -21.71
CA GLN A 677 22.12 -30.62 -20.25
C GLN A 677 20.79 -30.68 -19.50
N GLY A 678 19.68 -30.61 -20.24
CA GLY A 678 18.32 -30.58 -19.66
C GLY A 678 17.89 -29.21 -19.13
N ILE A 679 18.58 -28.14 -19.51
CA ILE A 679 18.27 -26.77 -19.08
C ILE A 679 17.39 -26.08 -20.13
N PRO A 680 16.26 -25.45 -19.76
CA PRO A 680 15.45 -24.65 -20.67
C PRO A 680 16.08 -23.25 -20.85
N THR A 681 17.06 -23.14 -21.73
CA THR A 681 17.92 -21.94 -21.85
C THR A 681 17.16 -20.66 -22.17
N ALA A 682 16.13 -20.71 -23.04
CA ALA A 682 15.29 -19.56 -23.34
C ALA A 682 14.50 -19.11 -22.10
N TRP A 683 13.93 -20.06 -21.37
CA TRP A 683 13.24 -19.81 -20.10
C TRP A 683 14.16 -19.17 -19.05
N VAL A 684 15.36 -19.74 -18.89
CA VAL A 684 16.36 -19.22 -17.92
C VAL A 684 16.83 -17.82 -18.32
N ALA A 685 16.97 -17.53 -19.61
CA ALA A 685 17.32 -16.20 -20.09
C ALA A 685 16.24 -15.16 -19.72
N ARG A 686 14.95 -15.48 -19.94
CA ARG A 686 13.81 -14.63 -19.54
C ARG A 686 13.74 -14.46 -18.03
N MET A 687 13.90 -15.54 -17.29
CA MET A 687 13.94 -15.52 -15.83
C MET A 687 15.07 -14.61 -15.30
N ARG A 688 16.27 -14.69 -15.88
CA ARG A 688 17.42 -13.84 -15.53
C ARG A 688 17.09 -12.36 -15.75
N GLU A 689 16.53 -12.00 -16.92
CA GLU A 689 16.17 -10.60 -17.21
C GLU A 689 15.05 -10.10 -16.31
N SER A 690 14.04 -10.94 -16.01
CA SER A 690 13.00 -10.61 -15.03
C SER A 690 13.59 -10.34 -13.65
N MET A 691 14.44 -11.23 -13.14
CA MET A 691 15.10 -11.04 -11.85
C MET A 691 15.98 -9.79 -11.84
N ALA A 692 16.84 -9.63 -12.85
CA ALA A 692 17.82 -8.56 -12.89
C ALA A 692 17.17 -7.17 -13.00
N ARG A 693 16.23 -7.00 -13.92
CA ARG A 693 15.63 -5.69 -14.21
C ARG A 693 14.52 -5.32 -13.23
N LEU A 694 13.67 -6.29 -12.88
CA LEU A 694 12.43 -5.98 -12.17
C LEU A 694 12.57 -6.07 -10.66
N THR A 695 13.36 -7.00 -10.11
CA THR A 695 13.46 -7.18 -8.65
C THR A 695 13.95 -5.91 -7.93
N PRO A 696 15.06 -5.27 -8.33
CA PRO A 696 15.48 -4.03 -7.70
C PRO A 696 14.48 -2.89 -7.91
N HIS A 697 13.94 -2.76 -9.13
CA HIS A 697 13.07 -1.67 -9.51
C HIS A 697 11.71 -1.70 -8.79
N PHE A 698 11.18 -2.90 -8.52
CA PHE A 698 9.90 -3.09 -7.81
C PHE A 698 10.09 -3.55 -6.36
N SER A 699 11.22 -3.20 -5.74
CA SER A 699 11.44 -3.34 -4.30
C SER A 699 10.81 -2.18 -3.51
N THR A 700 10.32 -2.48 -2.30
CA THR A 700 9.86 -1.41 -1.38
C THR A 700 11.04 -0.55 -0.90
N ASN A 701 12.27 -1.09 -0.91
CA ASN A 701 13.49 -0.30 -0.67
C ASN A 701 13.52 0.93 -1.60
N ARG A 702 13.43 0.73 -2.93
CA ARG A 702 13.35 1.83 -3.91
C ARG A 702 12.16 2.76 -3.61
N ALA A 703 10.95 2.21 -3.35
CA ALA A 703 9.77 3.02 -3.09
C ALA A 703 9.92 3.91 -1.84
N VAL A 704 10.50 3.39 -0.76
CA VAL A 704 10.76 4.18 0.48
C VAL A 704 11.80 5.27 0.24
N CYS A 705 12.84 5.00 -0.55
CA CYS A 705 13.78 6.04 -0.96
C CYS A 705 13.07 7.16 -1.73
N GLU A 706 12.25 6.81 -2.73
CA GLU A 706 11.47 7.79 -3.51
C GLU A 706 10.48 8.58 -2.64
N TYR A 707 9.74 7.93 -1.74
CA TYR A 707 8.87 8.63 -0.79
C TYR A 707 9.65 9.58 0.10
N THR A 708 10.83 9.17 0.56
CA THR A 708 11.68 10.00 1.42
C THR A 708 12.15 11.25 0.67
N GLU A 709 12.69 11.07 -0.53
CA GLU A 709 13.31 12.14 -1.32
C GLU A 709 12.27 13.08 -1.95
N GLN A 710 11.21 12.51 -2.54
CA GLN A 710 10.23 13.29 -3.31
C GLN A 710 9.10 13.86 -2.45
N HIS A 711 8.81 13.26 -1.28
CA HIS A 711 7.66 13.63 -0.45
C HIS A 711 8.02 13.95 0.99
N TYR A 712 8.70 13.06 1.75
CA TYR A 712 8.85 13.25 3.19
C TYR A 712 9.77 14.44 3.53
N LEU A 713 10.92 14.54 2.89
CA LEU A 713 11.84 15.66 3.12
C LEU A 713 11.22 17.00 2.69
N PRO A 714 10.62 17.14 1.49
CA PRO A 714 9.94 18.37 1.08
C PRO A 714 8.75 18.73 1.97
N ALA A 715 7.91 17.77 2.35
CA ALA A 715 6.76 17.99 3.20
C ALA A 715 7.15 18.45 4.61
N ALA A 716 8.18 17.83 5.19
CA ALA A 716 8.71 18.22 6.49
C ALA A 716 9.28 19.65 6.47
N SER A 717 9.99 20.02 5.40
CA SER A 717 10.49 21.39 5.24
C SER A 717 9.36 22.40 5.12
N ALA A 718 8.38 22.14 4.24
CA ALA A 718 7.25 23.02 4.01
C ALA A 718 6.37 23.16 5.27
N TYR A 719 6.16 22.06 6.01
CA TYR A 719 5.43 22.12 7.28
C TYR A 719 6.15 22.98 8.31
N ARG A 720 7.46 22.82 8.50
CA ARG A 720 8.22 23.63 9.47
C ARG A 720 8.21 25.10 9.10
N GLU A 721 8.35 25.42 7.82
CA GLU A 721 8.27 26.79 7.34
C GLU A 721 6.93 27.43 7.65
N ARG A 722 5.80 26.72 7.37
CA ARG A 722 4.46 27.22 7.66
C ARG A 722 4.13 27.24 9.15
N ALA A 723 4.68 26.33 9.93
CA ALA A 723 4.46 26.24 11.38
C ALA A 723 5.30 27.25 12.18
N ALA A 724 6.29 27.87 11.57
CA ALA A 724 7.09 28.90 12.21
C ALA A 724 6.22 30.08 12.70
N GLU A 725 6.67 30.82 13.74
CA GLU A 725 5.97 31.96 14.29
C GLU A 725 4.49 31.66 14.63
N LYS A 726 4.25 30.46 15.21
CA LYS A 726 2.91 29.96 15.55
C LYS A 726 1.96 29.83 14.35
N GLY A 727 2.49 29.66 13.15
CA GLY A 727 1.70 29.46 11.94
C GLY A 727 1.12 30.74 11.34
N ALA A 728 1.73 31.90 11.54
CA ALA A 728 1.29 33.17 10.96
C ALA A 728 1.13 33.10 9.44
N VAL A 729 1.96 32.33 8.75
CA VAL A 729 1.84 32.08 7.30
C VAL A 729 0.50 31.44 6.93
N GLY A 730 -0.10 30.65 7.83
CA GLY A 730 -1.43 30.07 7.63
C GLY A 730 -2.53 31.11 7.50
N GLU A 731 -2.53 32.12 8.36
CA GLU A 731 -3.50 33.24 8.27
C GLU A 731 -3.32 34.04 6.97
N ASP A 732 -2.08 34.27 6.57
CA ASP A 732 -1.77 34.94 5.31
C ASP A 732 -2.23 34.14 4.08
N ILE A 733 -2.10 32.81 4.09
CA ILE A 733 -2.61 31.94 3.02
C ILE A 733 -4.13 32.00 2.96
N VAL A 734 -4.81 31.96 4.11
CA VAL A 734 -6.27 32.08 4.19
C VAL A 734 -6.75 33.43 3.67
N ASN A 735 -6.11 34.52 4.08
CA ASN A 735 -6.43 35.88 3.59
C ASN A 735 -6.24 36.01 2.07
N TRP A 736 -5.17 35.42 1.53
CA TRP A 736 -4.93 35.37 0.08
C TRP A 736 -6.02 34.57 -0.65
N ARG A 737 -6.42 33.41 -0.16
CA ARG A 737 -7.52 32.60 -0.74
C ARG A 737 -8.85 33.34 -0.70
N HIS A 738 -9.21 33.97 0.43
CA HIS A 738 -10.41 34.75 0.54
C HIS A 738 -10.42 35.96 -0.44
N ALA A 739 -9.27 36.61 -0.63
CA ALA A 739 -9.18 37.68 -1.62
C ALA A 739 -9.41 37.17 -3.05
N LEU A 740 -8.87 36.01 -3.40
CA LEU A 740 -9.12 35.35 -4.69
C LEU A 740 -10.61 35.02 -4.86
N GLU A 741 -11.21 34.32 -3.88
CA GLU A 741 -12.62 33.91 -3.95
C GLU A 741 -13.57 35.11 -4.14
N LEU A 742 -13.35 36.19 -3.41
CA LEU A 742 -14.19 37.39 -3.51
C LEU A 742 -14.04 38.12 -4.83
N LYS A 743 -12.87 38.09 -5.47
CA LYS A 743 -12.52 38.93 -6.60
C LYS A 743 -12.40 38.17 -7.92
N TRP A 744 -12.34 36.86 -7.90
CA TRP A 744 -12.08 36.06 -9.11
C TRP A 744 -13.02 36.32 -10.25
N THR A 745 -14.31 36.51 -9.96
CA THR A 745 -15.34 36.76 -10.96
C THR A 745 -15.24 38.17 -11.62
N SER A 746 -14.48 39.09 -11.02
CA SER A 746 -14.23 40.42 -11.56
C SER A 746 -13.01 40.48 -12.48
N ILE A 747 -12.16 39.46 -12.44
CA ILE A 747 -10.97 39.38 -13.28
C ILE A 747 -11.37 39.11 -14.72
N ARG A 748 -10.71 39.79 -15.65
CA ARG A 748 -10.98 39.62 -17.09
C ARG A 748 -9.74 39.86 -17.93
N PHE A 749 -9.69 39.19 -19.07
CA PHE A 749 -8.77 39.49 -20.15
C PHE A 749 -9.30 40.63 -21.02
N GLY A 750 -8.40 41.40 -21.56
CA GLY A 750 -8.68 42.42 -22.60
C GLY A 750 -8.09 42.00 -23.94
N GLU A 751 -7.53 42.94 -24.67
CA GLU A 751 -6.94 42.68 -26.00
C GLU A 751 -5.73 41.71 -25.92
N VAL A 752 -5.71 40.80 -26.87
CA VAL A 752 -4.53 39.91 -27.11
C VAL A 752 -3.90 40.35 -28.42
N ARG A 753 -2.62 40.67 -28.38
CA ARG A 753 -1.81 40.99 -29.57
C ARG A 753 -0.82 39.87 -29.82
N LEU A 754 -0.75 39.50 -31.08
CA LEU A 754 0.17 38.45 -31.55
C LEU A 754 1.07 39.07 -32.64
N GLU A 755 2.34 38.95 -32.47
CA GLU A 755 3.34 39.27 -33.49
C GLU A 755 4.15 38.01 -33.79
N THR A 756 4.42 37.75 -35.05
CA THR A 756 5.28 36.63 -35.46
C THR A 756 6.47 37.19 -36.24
N ASP A 757 7.65 37.11 -35.66
CA ASP A 757 8.87 37.60 -36.25
C ASP A 757 10.05 36.71 -35.91
N ALA A 758 11.01 36.60 -36.83
CA ALA A 758 12.25 35.89 -36.65
C ALA A 758 12.14 34.44 -36.08
N GLY A 759 11.06 33.74 -36.43
CA GLY A 759 10.84 32.37 -35.94
C GLY A 759 10.28 32.27 -34.51
N GLN A 760 9.71 33.35 -34.00
CA GLN A 760 9.05 33.43 -32.69
C GLN A 760 7.65 33.98 -32.82
N HIS A 761 6.75 33.48 -31.96
CA HIS A 761 5.47 34.12 -31.67
C HIS A 761 5.60 34.92 -30.37
N VAL A 762 5.23 36.17 -30.42
CA VAL A 762 5.21 37.09 -29.29
C VAL A 762 3.78 37.42 -28.96
N PHE A 763 3.34 37.04 -27.76
CA PHE A 763 2.01 37.34 -27.25
C PHE A 763 2.07 38.49 -26.26
N GLU A 764 1.23 39.47 -26.39
CA GLU A 764 0.95 40.49 -25.37
C GLU A 764 -0.54 40.46 -25.05
N VAL A 765 -0.90 40.31 -23.78
CA VAL A 765 -2.29 40.26 -23.31
C VAL A 765 -2.54 41.31 -22.24
N GLN A 766 -3.68 41.94 -22.31
CA GLN A 766 -4.15 42.84 -21.26
C GLN A 766 -4.96 42.05 -20.23
N VAL A 767 -4.67 42.28 -18.94
CA VAL A 767 -5.35 41.62 -17.81
C VAL A 767 -5.83 42.70 -16.84
N TYR A 768 -7.08 42.62 -16.43
CA TYR A 768 -7.71 43.51 -15.46
C TYR A 768 -7.99 42.73 -14.19
N LEU A 769 -7.35 43.13 -13.08
CA LEU A 769 -7.31 42.40 -11.82
C LEU A 769 -8.27 42.98 -10.75
N ASP A 770 -9.09 43.98 -11.13
CA ASP A 770 -9.91 44.75 -10.20
C ASP A 770 -9.00 45.39 -9.11
N ASP A 771 -9.17 45.02 -7.84
CA ASP A 771 -8.30 45.45 -6.73
C ASP A 771 -7.44 44.30 -6.15
N LEU A 772 -7.34 43.16 -6.87
CA LEU A 772 -6.48 42.09 -6.50
C LEU A 772 -5.01 42.42 -6.70
N ASP A 773 -4.17 42.02 -5.74
CA ASP A 773 -2.70 42.14 -5.86
C ASP A 773 -2.21 41.37 -7.09
N PRO A 774 -1.44 42.00 -7.99
CA PRO A 774 -0.88 41.33 -9.15
C PRO A 774 0.06 40.15 -8.83
N GLU A 775 0.66 40.16 -7.65
CA GLU A 775 1.52 39.05 -7.18
C GLU A 775 0.69 37.84 -6.66
N ALA A 776 -0.62 38.03 -6.43
CA ALA A 776 -1.52 36.96 -6.02
C ALA A 776 -1.91 36.00 -7.17
N VAL A 777 -1.54 36.33 -8.40
CA VAL A 777 -1.85 35.57 -9.62
C VAL A 777 -0.66 35.48 -10.56
N ARG A 778 -0.70 34.48 -11.42
CA ARG A 778 0.27 34.29 -12.52
C ARG A 778 -0.48 34.19 -13.84
N VAL A 779 0.06 34.86 -14.86
CA VAL A 779 -0.45 34.74 -16.22
C VAL A 779 0.49 33.83 -17.01
N GLU A 780 -0.08 32.82 -17.66
CA GLU A 780 0.67 31.83 -18.42
C GLU A 780 0.14 31.70 -19.85
N LEU A 781 1.07 31.47 -20.78
CA LEU A 781 0.77 30.99 -22.12
C LEU A 781 0.85 29.48 -22.10
N TYR A 782 -0.25 28.80 -22.49
CA TYR A 782 -0.41 27.36 -22.41
C TYR A 782 -0.68 26.75 -23.79
N ALA A 783 -0.07 25.60 -24.07
CA ALA A 783 -0.41 24.78 -25.22
C ALA A 783 -0.36 23.29 -24.87
N ASN A 784 -1.36 22.53 -25.34
CA ASN A 784 -1.38 21.07 -25.19
C ASN A 784 -0.19 20.42 -25.88
N GLY A 785 0.27 19.28 -25.37
CA GLY A 785 1.21 18.42 -26.06
C GLY A 785 0.63 17.90 -27.39
N VAL A 786 1.46 17.78 -28.42
CA VAL A 786 1.06 17.21 -29.73
C VAL A 786 1.95 15.99 -29.97
N ASP A 787 1.36 14.91 -30.50
CA ASP A 787 2.05 13.66 -30.86
C ASP A 787 2.98 13.10 -29.77
N GLY A 788 2.51 13.12 -28.53
CA GLY A 788 3.27 12.61 -27.37
C GLY A 788 4.33 13.56 -26.81
N SER A 789 4.44 14.79 -27.34
CA SER A 789 5.27 15.83 -26.75
C SER A 789 4.70 16.34 -25.42
N ALA A 790 5.56 16.87 -24.56
CA ALA A 790 5.13 17.54 -23.35
C ALA A 790 4.32 18.82 -23.68
N ARG A 791 3.35 19.15 -22.81
CA ARG A 791 2.66 20.44 -22.84
C ARG A 791 3.66 21.58 -22.66
N GLU A 792 3.38 22.73 -23.27
CA GLU A 792 4.17 23.94 -23.09
C GLU A 792 3.46 24.90 -22.12
N ARG A 793 4.21 25.40 -21.15
CA ARG A 793 3.76 26.44 -20.22
C ARG A 793 4.85 27.48 -20.11
N VAL A 794 4.51 28.72 -20.43
CA VAL A 794 5.45 29.85 -20.37
C VAL A 794 4.81 30.95 -19.54
N GLU A 795 5.45 31.31 -18.44
CA GLU A 795 5.01 32.45 -17.63
C GLU A 795 5.17 33.75 -18.41
N MET A 796 4.11 34.55 -18.43
CA MET A 796 4.09 35.84 -19.10
C MET A 796 4.57 36.94 -18.13
N GLN A 797 5.51 37.76 -18.59
CA GLN A 797 6.09 38.82 -17.78
C GLN A 797 5.20 40.05 -17.80
N ARG A 798 4.96 40.66 -16.63
CA ARG A 798 4.26 41.91 -16.49
C ARG A 798 5.12 43.05 -17.02
N VAL A 799 4.70 43.70 -18.12
CA VAL A 799 5.52 44.69 -18.85
C VAL A 799 5.21 46.09 -18.42
N ARG A 800 3.92 46.44 -18.29
CA ARG A 800 3.48 47.80 -17.99
C ARG A 800 2.05 47.82 -17.42
N GLN A 801 1.74 48.86 -16.69
CA GLN A 801 0.38 49.19 -16.30
C GLN A 801 -0.36 49.85 -17.48
N LEU A 802 -1.64 49.55 -17.62
CA LEU A 802 -2.50 50.12 -18.68
C LEU A 802 -2.94 51.54 -18.30
N VAL A 803 -2.80 52.47 -19.25
CA VAL A 803 -3.20 53.86 -19.04
C VAL A 803 -4.73 53.92 -18.89
N GLY A 804 -5.20 54.57 -17.83
CA GLY A 804 -6.64 54.75 -17.56
C GLY A 804 -7.30 53.55 -16.88
N ALA A 805 -6.56 52.51 -16.52
CA ALA A 805 -7.04 51.38 -15.72
C ALA A 805 -6.40 51.40 -14.32
N ALA A 806 -7.22 51.28 -13.28
CA ALA A 806 -6.73 51.32 -11.90
C ALA A 806 -5.80 50.13 -11.59
N ASN A 807 -6.11 48.92 -12.04
CA ASN A 807 -5.33 47.69 -11.80
C ASN A 807 -5.36 46.81 -13.06
N GLY A 808 -5.02 47.43 -14.21
CA GLY A 808 -4.87 46.73 -15.50
C GLY A 808 -3.42 46.72 -15.93
N TYR A 809 -2.96 45.55 -16.42
CA TYR A 809 -1.57 45.32 -16.81
C TYR A 809 -1.50 44.63 -18.17
N ALA A 810 -0.39 44.91 -18.90
CA ALA A 810 0.00 44.13 -20.05
C ALA A 810 1.04 43.06 -19.64
N TYR A 811 0.79 41.83 -20.05
CA TYR A 811 1.71 40.69 -19.86
C TYR A 811 2.21 40.24 -21.22
N ARG A 812 3.47 39.82 -21.30
CA ARG A 812 4.13 39.41 -22.54
C ARG A 812 4.94 38.11 -22.37
N ALA A 813 4.83 37.23 -23.38
CA ALA A 813 5.69 36.06 -23.51
C ALA A 813 6.08 35.84 -24.97
N SER A 814 7.23 35.19 -25.19
CA SER A 814 7.69 34.76 -26.50
C SER A 814 7.91 33.25 -26.52
N VAL A 815 7.46 32.59 -27.57
CA VAL A 815 7.65 31.16 -27.79
C VAL A 815 8.20 30.91 -29.21
N ARG A 816 8.88 29.80 -29.41
CA ARG A 816 9.35 29.44 -30.76
C ARG A 816 8.16 29.16 -31.67
N ALA A 817 8.20 29.62 -32.91
CA ALA A 817 7.17 29.34 -33.92
C ALA A 817 7.33 27.93 -34.52
N ALA A 818 7.52 26.92 -33.63
CA ALA A 818 7.61 25.51 -34.03
C ALA A 818 6.23 24.88 -34.27
N ARG A 819 5.17 25.55 -33.82
CA ARG A 819 3.75 25.17 -33.96
C ARG A 819 2.91 26.41 -34.22
N PRO A 820 1.67 26.25 -34.73
CA PRO A 820 0.79 27.39 -34.96
C PRO A 820 0.54 28.22 -33.70
N ALA A 821 0.48 29.56 -33.85
CA ALA A 821 0.17 30.44 -32.72
C ALA A 821 -1.24 30.19 -32.13
N THR A 822 -2.15 29.64 -32.93
CA THR A 822 -3.50 29.26 -32.53
C THR A 822 -3.55 28.10 -31.54
N ASP A 823 -2.46 27.33 -31.39
CA ASP A 823 -2.37 26.26 -30.41
C ASP A 823 -2.18 26.78 -28.99
N TYR A 824 -1.80 28.05 -28.85
CA TYR A 824 -1.57 28.68 -27.56
C TYR A 824 -2.79 29.44 -27.07
N THR A 825 -3.09 29.29 -25.76
CA THR A 825 -4.11 30.04 -25.07
C THR A 825 -3.54 30.66 -23.80
N VAL A 826 -3.88 31.92 -23.52
CA VAL A 826 -3.49 32.58 -22.27
C VAL A 826 -4.41 32.12 -21.15
N ARG A 827 -3.84 31.90 -19.99
CA ARG A 827 -4.58 31.60 -18.76
C ARG A 827 -4.04 32.39 -17.57
N LEU A 828 -4.91 32.61 -16.59
CA LEU A 828 -4.57 33.21 -15.31
C LEU A 828 -4.88 32.19 -14.22
N ILE A 829 -3.92 31.97 -13.33
CA ILE A 829 -3.99 31.04 -12.20
C ILE A 829 -3.57 31.76 -10.90
N PRO A 830 -4.01 31.26 -9.72
CA PRO A 830 -3.50 31.71 -8.44
C PRO A 830 -1.99 31.52 -8.33
N HIS A 831 -1.36 32.41 -7.60
CA HIS A 831 0.07 32.31 -7.30
C HIS A 831 0.37 32.83 -5.89
N ARG A 832 1.12 32.03 -5.15
CA ARG A 832 1.73 32.41 -3.87
C ARG A 832 2.89 31.45 -3.59
N ASP A 833 4.03 32.02 -3.19
CA ASP A 833 5.19 31.22 -2.82
C ASP A 833 4.86 30.25 -1.68
N GLY A 834 5.34 29.00 -1.80
CA GLY A 834 5.10 27.95 -0.83
C GLY A 834 3.68 27.35 -0.83
N VAL A 835 2.82 27.70 -1.81
CA VAL A 835 1.47 27.14 -1.99
C VAL A 835 1.41 26.33 -3.28
N ALA A 836 0.89 25.10 -3.19
CA ALA A 836 0.75 24.20 -4.32
C ALA A 836 -0.55 24.47 -5.10
N VAL A 837 -0.46 25.05 -6.30
CA VAL A 837 -1.58 25.29 -7.21
C VAL A 837 -1.54 24.21 -8.30
N PRO A 838 -2.68 23.55 -8.62
CA PRO A 838 -4.05 23.78 -8.19
C PRO A 838 -4.51 23.07 -6.89
N LEU A 839 -3.65 22.33 -6.21
CA LEU A 839 -4.05 21.50 -5.08
C LEU A 839 -4.67 22.30 -3.92
N GLU A 840 -4.12 23.48 -3.64
CA GLU A 840 -4.57 24.30 -2.52
C GLU A 840 -5.55 25.39 -2.93
N ASP A 841 -5.53 25.80 -4.19
CA ASP A 841 -6.51 26.69 -4.79
C ASP A 841 -6.68 26.34 -6.27
N ALA A 842 -7.88 25.98 -6.68
CA ALA A 842 -8.18 25.46 -8.01
C ALA A 842 -8.77 26.52 -8.98
N HIS A 843 -8.74 27.80 -8.64
CA HIS A 843 -9.17 28.82 -9.56
C HIS A 843 -8.33 28.82 -10.84
N ILE A 844 -8.99 29.02 -11.98
CA ILE A 844 -8.35 29.18 -13.29
C ILE A 844 -9.26 30.02 -14.18
N LEU A 845 -8.68 30.92 -14.94
CA LEU A 845 -9.40 31.71 -15.94
C LEU A 845 -8.70 31.57 -17.29
N TRP A 846 -9.42 31.12 -18.29
CA TRP A 846 -8.93 31.03 -19.66
C TRP A 846 -9.33 32.25 -20.47
N GLN A 847 -8.40 32.74 -21.28
CA GLN A 847 -8.71 33.74 -22.29
C GLN A 847 -9.57 33.09 -23.40
N ARG A 848 -10.73 33.67 -23.69
CA ARG A 848 -11.70 33.22 -24.73
C ARG A 848 -11.54 33.96 -26.02
#